data_ef358df249b1b699cc1ef9563b4225bb
#
_entry.id   ef358df249b1b699cc1ef9563b4225bb
#
_cell.length_a   1.000
_cell.length_b   1.000
_cell.length_c   1.000
_cell.angle_alpha   90.00
_cell.angle_beta   90.00
_cell.angle_gamma   90.00
#
_symmetry.space_group_name_H-M   'P 1'
#
loop_
_entity.id
_entity.type
_entity.pdbx_description
1 polymer ?
#
loop_
_entity_poly.entity_id
_entity_poly.type
_entity_poly.pdbx_seq_one_letter_code
_entity_poly.pdbx_strand_id
1 'polypeptide(L)'
;MYFRQLLDKIDQYREKRDVFHDLMQFKVQEILLVATLYDSFIMEQEGDLGDVVYGEYHQLNLSSAPRITTTYTHKDALKKLSAGKFDMIIIMVGIDFQELKQLSLNIKELDLGIPATLLFNNNTVYAAFCEKNDPFDYADQAFVWNGDPAIFLAMIKLVEDRANADNDSTLGMVRIVLLVEDSIRYYSRYLPVLYSEIMRQTSRLIESEQSDSRKLLRMRARPKVLITRSYEEAVELFEKYKEYLLCVISDVHFLKKGQGDGRAGVHFLKYVRKKNDSIPLLLQSGDIDNRKHAVKLNAFFMDKKSESLSTDLRHFILTNLGFGKFVFKDGTGKKVIGEAGNMEEFEKLIRTVPIESILYHAENNHFSTWLMARGEVQFSTILRALNMSNFGEISMLRPFLIEIFDLIKQLKTRGMVINLEEDHSPGCSCIFRLAGGSLGGKGRGVAFINNLIERVNFGIENIDIKIPLTGIIGTDAFDEFMETNGLEEFVLSEKDYKKIRERFTSSRLPAGIEKKLMKFIRTVDGPIAVRSSGLFEDMLMQPFAGIYETYFLPNSAKDIKKRFDQLTTAVKLIYASIYSLKARSYFSALNYEIEEEKMAVMIQKVVGRKFGSYFYPHISGVAQSRNHYPVSYLLPEDGITVIAAGLGAYVVNGDTSFRFCPKYPKMDLVSNRYQINNSQHYLYAIDLKNEEPDIFSGENFCYAQLPVDEAKKHGSMKNLLSYYDHNDDRIYPGVSEKG
;
A
#
# COMPACT_ATOMS: atom_id res chain seq x y z
N MET A 1 -12.25 -25.21 15.35
CA MET A 1 -11.64 -25.79 14.13
C MET A 1 -11.79 -24.84 12.93
N TYR A 2 -12.99 -24.39 12.60
CA TYR A 2 -13.28 -23.47 11.48
C TYR A 2 -12.62 -22.08 11.62
N PHE A 3 -12.66 -21.47 12.81
CA PHE A 3 -11.99 -20.22 13.13
C PHE A 3 -10.46 -20.27 12.90
N ARG A 4 -9.82 -21.37 13.28
CA ARG A 4 -8.40 -21.62 13.06
C ARG A 4 -8.07 -21.75 11.57
N GLN A 5 -8.92 -22.41 10.79
CA GLN A 5 -8.77 -22.52 9.32
C GLN A 5 -8.94 -21.15 8.62
N LEU A 6 -9.78 -20.27 9.17
CA LEU A 6 -9.92 -18.90 8.66
C LEU A 6 -8.70 -18.05 8.99
N LEU A 7 -8.13 -18.19 10.19
CA LEU A 7 -6.87 -17.52 10.58
C LEU A 7 -5.69 -18.05 9.74
N ASP A 8 -5.61 -19.36 9.50
CA ASP A 8 -4.59 -19.95 8.63
C ASP A 8 -4.69 -19.41 7.18
N LYS A 9 -5.91 -19.19 6.66
CA LYS A 9 -6.10 -18.49 5.39
C LYS A 9 -5.62 -17.04 5.45
N ILE A 10 -5.86 -16.35 6.54
CA ILE A 10 -5.39 -14.96 6.74
C ILE A 10 -3.86 -14.91 6.77
N ASP A 11 -3.20 -15.86 7.43
CA ASP A 11 -1.74 -15.94 7.46
C ASP A 11 -1.15 -16.24 6.06
N GLN A 12 -1.79 -17.05 5.24
CA GLN A 12 -1.43 -17.21 3.83
C GLN A 12 -1.52 -15.92 3.02
N TYR A 13 -2.41 -14.98 3.40
CA TYR A 13 -2.50 -13.66 2.76
C TYR A 13 -1.44 -12.67 3.27
N ARG A 14 -0.89 -12.87 4.46
CA ARG A 14 0.27 -12.09 4.97
C ARG A 14 1.51 -12.27 4.10
N GLU A 15 1.65 -13.42 3.44
CA GLU A 15 2.81 -13.77 2.62
C GLU A 15 2.69 -13.32 1.16
N LYS A 16 1.51 -12.86 0.70
CA LYS A 16 1.31 -12.48 -0.71
C LYS A 16 1.82 -11.06 -0.99
N ARG A 17 2.60 -10.96 -2.09
CA ARG A 17 3.07 -9.73 -2.73
C ARG A 17 1.93 -8.73 -2.95
N ASP A 18 2.23 -7.43 -2.92
CA ASP A 18 1.30 -6.36 -3.28
C ASP A 18 0.88 -6.51 -4.76
N VAL A 19 -0.31 -7.07 -4.96
CA VAL A 19 -0.84 -7.46 -6.27
C VAL A 19 -1.17 -6.24 -7.14
N PHE A 20 -1.33 -5.04 -6.55
CA PHE A 20 -1.74 -3.83 -7.27
C PHE A 20 -0.78 -3.41 -8.40
N HIS A 21 0.50 -3.81 -8.31
CA HIS A 21 1.47 -3.56 -9.38
C HIS A 21 1.17 -4.35 -10.65
N ASP A 22 0.61 -5.54 -10.51
CA ASP A 22 0.34 -6.48 -11.60
C ASP A 22 -1.06 -6.28 -12.21
N LEU A 23 -1.85 -5.30 -11.69
CA LEU A 23 -3.15 -4.93 -12.22
C LEU A 23 -3.04 -3.87 -13.31
N MET A 24 -4.05 -3.84 -14.18
CA MET A 24 -4.15 -2.91 -15.32
C MET A 24 -2.87 -2.91 -16.17
N GLN A 25 -2.50 -4.08 -16.65
CA GLN A 25 -1.33 -4.25 -17.52
C GLN A 25 -1.50 -3.52 -18.85
N PHE A 26 -2.71 -3.53 -19.41
CA PHE A 26 -3.05 -2.78 -20.58
C PHE A 26 -3.61 -1.40 -20.21
N LYS A 27 -3.03 -0.35 -20.75
CA LYS A 27 -3.49 1.03 -20.64
C LYS A 27 -3.42 1.69 -22.00
N VAL A 28 -4.45 2.44 -22.33
CA VAL A 28 -4.46 3.27 -23.53
C VAL A 28 -3.57 4.49 -23.28
N GLN A 29 -2.49 4.60 -24.03
CA GLN A 29 -1.52 5.70 -24.00
C GLN A 29 -1.55 6.56 -25.25
N GLU A 30 -1.70 5.93 -26.43
CA GLU A 30 -1.71 6.60 -27.72
C GLU A 30 -3.02 6.32 -28.46
N ILE A 31 -3.78 7.38 -28.77
CA ILE A 31 -5.05 7.32 -29.48
C ILE A 31 -4.91 7.97 -30.85
N LEU A 32 -5.35 7.28 -31.91
CA LEU A 32 -5.54 7.88 -33.21
C LEU A 32 -7.01 8.33 -33.36
N LEU A 33 -7.21 9.64 -33.49
CA LEU A 33 -8.52 10.21 -33.77
C LEU A 33 -8.62 10.53 -35.26
N VAL A 34 -9.55 9.88 -35.96
CA VAL A 34 -9.89 10.17 -37.36
C VAL A 34 -11.16 11.03 -37.39
N ALA A 35 -11.03 12.30 -37.72
CA ALA A 35 -12.14 13.27 -37.71
C ALA A 35 -12.03 14.21 -38.91
N THR A 36 -13.11 14.80 -39.36
CA THR A 36 -13.01 15.90 -40.34
C THR A 36 -12.41 17.15 -39.74
N LEU A 37 -11.87 18.05 -40.57
CA LEU A 37 -11.38 19.34 -40.08
C LEU A 37 -12.45 20.12 -39.32
N TYR A 38 -13.73 20.02 -39.75
CA TYR A 38 -14.85 20.67 -39.08
C TYR A 38 -15.13 20.07 -37.71
N ASP A 39 -15.21 18.73 -37.63
CA ASP A 39 -15.49 18.05 -36.38
C ASP A 39 -14.37 18.25 -35.37
N SER A 40 -13.10 18.19 -35.82
CA SER A 40 -11.93 18.50 -35.00
C SER A 40 -11.98 19.92 -34.47
N PHE A 41 -12.29 20.89 -35.33
CA PHE A 41 -12.42 22.30 -34.96
C PHE A 41 -13.51 22.53 -33.91
N ILE A 42 -14.70 21.91 -34.07
CA ILE A 42 -15.79 22.02 -33.09
C ILE A 42 -15.33 21.44 -31.73
N MET A 43 -14.68 20.30 -31.74
CA MET A 43 -14.18 19.68 -30.52
C MET A 43 -13.11 20.51 -29.83
N GLU A 44 -12.22 21.17 -30.60
CA GLU A 44 -11.20 22.08 -30.08
C GLU A 44 -11.81 23.41 -29.56
N GLN A 45 -12.93 23.89 -30.12
CA GLN A 45 -13.63 25.09 -29.65
C GLN A 45 -14.46 24.84 -28.36
N GLU A 46 -14.96 23.66 -28.16
CA GLU A 46 -15.65 23.25 -26.93
C GLU A 46 -14.67 22.93 -25.78
N GLY A 47 -13.38 23.01 -26.03
CA GLY A 47 -12.24 22.75 -25.18
C GLY A 47 -11.23 21.89 -25.92
N ASP A 48 -9.93 22.21 -25.84
CA ASP A 48 -8.90 21.32 -26.38
C ASP A 48 -9.14 19.92 -25.85
N LEU A 49 -9.49 18.98 -26.77
CA LEU A 49 -9.88 17.61 -26.38
C LEU A 49 -8.81 16.96 -25.49
N GLY A 50 -7.54 17.28 -25.75
CA GLY A 50 -6.43 16.89 -24.91
C GLY A 50 -6.53 17.45 -23.49
N ASP A 51 -6.84 18.74 -23.37
CA ASP A 51 -6.99 19.42 -22.08
C ASP A 51 -8.22 18.95 -21.31
N VAL A 52 -9.34 18.67 -22.00
CA VAL A 52 -10.56 18.14 -21.38
C VAL A 52 -10.32 16.71 -20.85
N VAL A 53 -9.73 15.84 -21.66
CA VAL A 53 -9.38 14.48 -21.24
C VAL A 53 -8.35 14.55 -20.10
N TYR A 54 -7.36 15.44 -20.22
CA TYR A 54 -6.38 15.68 -19.15
C TYR A 54 -7.04 16.20 -17.88
N GLY A 55 -7.97 17.14 -17.98
CA GLY A 55 -8.72 17.68 -16.85
C GLY A 55 -9.55 16.62 -16.12
N GLU A 56 -10.27 15.77 -16.84
CA GLU A 56 -11.00 14.62 -16.26
C GLU A 56 -10.04 13.64 -15.57
N TYR A 57 -8.90 13.31 -16.19
CA TYR A 57 -7.88 12.45 -15.61
C TYR A 57 -7.26 13.07 -14.35
N HIS A 58 -7.01 14.38 -14.36
CA HIS A 58 -6.47 15.10 -13.20
C HIS A 58 -7.47 15.18 -12.04
N GLN A 59 -8.75 15.52 -12.33
CA GLN A 59 -9.81 15.55 -11.30
C GLN A 59 -10.04 14.19 -10.63
N LEU A 60 -9.83 13.11 -11.37
CA LEU A 60 -9.99 11.74 -10.88
C LEU A 60 -8.69 11.13 -10.36
N ASN A 61 -7.61 11.91 -10.25
CA ASN A 61 -6.28 11.46 -9.80
C ASN A 61 -5.76 10.25 -10.59
N LEU A 62 -5.94 10.24 -11.91
CA LEU A 62 -5.42 9.18 -12.79
C LEU A 62 -3.98 9.48 -13.22
N SER A 63 -3.15 8.45 -13.36
CA SER A 63 -1.69 8.59 -13.46
C SER A 63 -1.16 9.20 -14.76
N SER A 64 -1.92 9.14 -15.86
CA SER A 64 -1.54 9.74 -17.15
C SER A 64 -2.74 9.80 -18.07
N ALA A 65 -2.99 10.94 -18.67
CA ALA A 65 -3.92 11.07 -19.78
C ALA A 65 -3.29 10.49 -21.06
N PRO A 66 -4.06 9.81 -21.91
CA PRO A 66 -3.57 9.34 -23.19
C PRO A 66 -3.30 10.51 -24.13
N ARG A 67 -2.32 10.34 -25.00
CA ARG A 67 -2.02 11.29 -26.05
C ARG A 67 -2.93 11.06 -27.24
N ILE A 68 -3.55 12.13 -27.76
CA ILE A 68 -4.45 12.07 -28.90
C ILE A 68 -3.73 12.61 -30.13
N THR A 69 -3.63 11.82 -31.18
CA THR A 69 -3.10 12.21 -32.48
C THR A 69 -4.25 12.28 -33.47
N THR A 70 -4.57 13.49 -33.92
CA THR A 70 -5.66 13.70 -34.89
C THR A 70 -5.17 13.56 -36.32
N THR A 71 -6.04 13.03 -37.19
CA THR A 71 -5.86 12.95 -38.63
C THR A 71 -7.17 13.22 -39.34
N TYR A 72 -7.09 13.91 -40.49
CA TYR A 72 -8.25 14.43 -41.20
C TYR A 72 -8.62 13.66 -42.46
N THR A 73 -7.77 12.69 -42.85
CA THR A 73 -8.00 11.88 -44.05
C THR A 73 -7.75 10.40 -43.78
N HIS A 74 -8.49 9.51 -44.47
CA HIS A 74 -8.31 8.08 -44.35
C HIS A 74 -6.90 7.61 -44.78
N LYS A 75 -6.32 8.24 -45.82
CA LYS A 75 -4.93 7.96 -46.26
C LYS A 75 -3.90 8.27 -45.20
N ASP A 76 -4.05 9.41 -44.53
CA ASP A 76 -3.13 9.81 -43.48
C ASP A 76 -3.31 8.93 -42.23
N ALA A 77 -4.55 8.52 -41.93
CA ALA A 77 -4.83 7.57 -40.86
C ALA A 77 -4.08 6.24 -41.07
N LEU A 78 -4.20 5.65 -42.27
CA LEU A 78 -3.51 4.39 -42.60
C LEU A 78 -2.00 4.54 -42.59
N LYS A 79 -1.47 5.67 -43.07
CA LYS A 79 -0.02 5.98 -43.01
C LYS A 79 0.48 6.07 -41.57
N LYS A 80 -0.27 6.76 -40.69
CA LYS A 80 0.08 6.89 -39.28
C LYS A 80 -0.01 5.53 -38.55
N LEU A 81 -1.04 4.73 -38.83
CA LEU A 81 -1.18 3.38 -38.29
C LEU A 81 -0.03 2.45 -38.67
N SER A 82 0.46 2.54 -39.91
CA SER A 82 1.59 1.76 -40.38
C SER A 82 2.94 2.23 -39.81
N ALA A 83 3.05 3.50 -39.40
CA ALA A 83 4.28 4.12 -38.93
C ALA A 83 4.38 4.24 -37.40
N GLY A 84 3.25 4.29 -36.69
CA GLY A 84 3.17 4.54 -35.26
C GLY A 84 2.56 3.37 -34.49
N LYS A 85 2.74 3.40 -33.17
CA LYS A 85 2.06 2.47 -32.25
C LYS A 85 0.90 3.22 -31.61
N PHE A 86 -0.32 2.74 -31.84
CA PHE A 86 -1.54 3.24 -31.21
C PHE A 86 -2.20 2.11 -30.44
N ASP A 87 -2.82 2.45 -29.32
CA ASP A 87 -3.52 1.51 -28.46
C ASP A 87 -5.04 1.50 -28.74
N MET A 88 -5.55 2.55 -29.42
CA MET A 88 -6.96 2.70 -29.74
C MET A 88 -7.14 3.61 -30.94
N ILE A 89 -8.16 3.32 -31.77
CA ILE A 89 -8.59 4.18 -32.89
C ILE A 89 -10.00 4.69 -32.59
N ILE A 90 -10.21 5.98 -32.70
CA ILE A 90 -11.54 6.60 -32.66
C ILE A 90 -11.84 7.19 -34.04
N ILE A 91 -12.93 6.77 -34.65
CA ILE A 91 -13.37 7.23 -35.98
C ILE A 91 -14.67 8.00 -35.83
N MET A 92 -14.63 9.30 -36.06
CA MET A 92 -15.85 10.12 -36.10
C MET A 92 -16.62 9.87 -37.38
N VAL A 93 -17.91 9.54 -37.20
CA VAL A 93 -18.79 9.20 -38.29
C VAL A 93 -19.59 10.43 -38.68
N GLY A 94 -19.24 11.02 -39.84
CA GLY A 94 -19.98 12.09 -40.50
C GLY A 94 -21.06 11.56 -41.46
N ILE A 95 -21.33 12.31 -42.53
CA ILE A 95 -22.40 11.97 -43.50
C ILE A 95 -21.90 10.95 -44.55
N ASP A 96 -20.60 10.85 -44.80
CA ASP A 96 -20.06 9.93 -45.80
C ASP A 96 -19.74 8.55 -45.21
N PHE A 97 -20.68 7.63 -45.42
CA PHE A 97 -20.56 6.25 -44.94
C PHE A 97 -19.72 5.35 -45.86
N GLN A 98 -19.39 5.75 -47.07
CA GLN A 98 -18.61 4.94 -48.03
C GLN A 98 -17.11 4.99 -47.62
N GLU A 99 -16.63 6.16 -47.31
CA GLU A 99 -15.26 6.33 -46.82
C GLU A 99 -15.00 5.59 -45.51
N LEU A 100 -15.97 5.61 -44.59
CA LEU A 100 -15.88 4.84 -43.34
C LEU A 100 -15.74 3.34 -43.62
N LYS A 101 -16.54 2.78 -44.53
CA LYS A 101 -16.46 1.36 -44.86
C LYS A 101 -15.09 0.97 -45.39
N GLN A 102 -14.55 1.78 -46.29
CA GLN A 102 -13.22 1.52 -46.85
C GLN A 102 -12.13 1.61 -45.81
N LEU A 103 -12.19 2.60 -44.90
CA LEU A 103 -11.26 2.73 -43.84
C LEU A 103 -11.29 1.53 -42.87
N SER A 104 -12.49 1.13 -42.47
CA SER A 104 -12.68 -0.01 -41.56
C SER A 104 -12.15 -1.33 -42.16
N LEU A 105 -12.41 -1.57 -43.46
CA LEU A 105 -11.85 -2.74 -44.14
C LEU A 105 -10.35 -2.72 -44.19
N ASN A 106 -9.73 -1.58 -44.52
CA ASN A 106 -8.30 -1.42 -44.58
C ASN A 106 -7.64 -1.60 -43.19
N ILE A 107 -8.30 -1.12 -42.09
CA ILE A 107 -7.82 -1.34 -40.72
C ILE A 107 -7.85 -2.82 -40.35
N LYS A 108 -8.91 -3.53 -40.73
CA LYS A 108 -9.02 -4.98 -40.52
C LYS A 108 -8.00 -5.76 -41.32
N GLU A 109 -7.66 -5.35 -42.55
CA GLU A 109 -6.64 -5.96 -43.39
C GLU A 109 -5.22 -5.79 -42.83
N LEU A 110 -4.98 -4.70 -42.08
CA LEU A 110 -3.69 -4.48 -41.40
C LEU A 110 -3.47 -5.41 -40.20
N ASP A 111 -4.50 -6.05 -39.67
CA ASP A 111 -4.49 -7.01 -38.56
C ASP A 111 -3.60 -6.57 -37.38
N LEU A 112 -3.71 -5.29 -37.02
CA LEU A 112 -2.89 -4.69 -35.98
C LEU A 112 -3.38 -5.02 -34.55
N GLY A 113 -4.54 -5.64 -34.40
CA GLY A 113 -5.16 -5.94 -33.10
C GLY A 113 -5.54 -4.71 -32.28
N ILE A 114 -5.61 -3.53 -32.93
CA ILE A 114 -5.93 -2.25 -32.24
C ILE A 114 -7.46 -2.08 -32.21
N PRO A 115 -8.08 -1.91 -31.03
CA PRO A 115 -9.53 -1.72 -30.92
C PRO A 115 -9.97 -0.43 -31.60
N ALA A 116 -11.02 -0.55 -32.44
CA ALA A 116 -11.62 0.56 -33.15
C ALA A 116 -12.96 0.94 -32.53
N THR A 117 -13.20 2.24 -32.39
CA THR A 117 -14.45 2.81 -31.85
C THR A 117 -15.05 3.78 -32.86
N LEU A 118 -16.34 3.61 -33.22
CA LEU A 118 -17.09 4.60 -33.97
C LEU A 118 -17.70 5.63 -33.03
N LEU A 119 -17.52 6.89 -33.34
CA LEU A 119 -18.17 8.00 -32.64
C LEU A 119 -19.10 8.75 -33.63
N PHE A 120 -20.41 8.55 -33.51
CA PHE A 120 -21.40 9.25 -34.31
C PHE A 120 -21.58 10.68 -33.80
N ASN A 121 -21.55 11.66 -34.71
CA ASN A 121 -21.67 13.08 -34.36
C ASN A 121 -22.99 13.44 -33.65
N ASN A 122 -24.05 12.72 -33.94
CA ASN A 122 -25.35 12.90 -33.30
C ASN A 122 -26.29 11.70 -33.56
N ASN A 123 -27.44 11.72 -32.91
CA ASN A 123 -28.46 10.68 -33.06
C ASN A 123 -29.05 10.57 -34.49
N THR A 124 -29.05 11.64 -35.26
CA THR A 124 -29.59 11.64 -36.63
C THR A 124 -28.68 10.88 -37.58
N VAL A 125 -27.34 11.16 -37.48
CA VAL A 125 -26.34 10.42 -38.25
C VAL A 125 -26.30 8.95 -37.87
N TYR A 126 -26.40 8.66 -36.58
CA TYR A 126 -26.50 7.28 -36.08
C TYR A 126 -27.73 6.56 -36.66
N ALA A 127 -28.91 7.16 -36.59
CA ALA A 127 -30.14 6.57 -37.12
C ALA A 127 -30.03 6.30 -38.63
N ALA A 128 -29.54 7.27 -39.40
CA ALA A 128 -29.35 7.12 -40.86
C ALA A 128 -28.33 6.03 -41.21
N PHE A 129 -27.27 5.85 -40.39
CA PHE A 129 -26.31 4.76 -40.58
C PHE A 129 -26.96 3.39 -40.35
N CYS A 130 -27.71 3.25 -39.24
CA CYS A 130 -28.34 2.00 -38.83
C CYS A 130 -29.51 1.54 -39.74
N GLU A 131 -30.02 2.38 -40.63
CA GLU A 131 -31.03 1.93 -41.63
C GLU A 131 -30.48 0.80 -42.53
N LYS A 132 -29.19 0.77 -42.81
CA LYS A 132 -28.57 -0.16 -43.75
C LYS A 132 -27.35 -0.90 -43.22
N ASN A 133 -26.87 -0.59 -42.05
CA ASN A 133 -25.61 -1.10 -41.52
C ASN A 133 -25.71 -1.38 -40.02
N ASP A 134 -24.93 -2.36 -39.55
CA ASP A 134 -24.66 -2.53 -38.12
C ASP A 134 -23.28 -1.88 -37.82
N PRO A 135 -23.18 -0.94 -36.85
CA PRO A 135 -21.91 -0.35 -36.47
C PRO A 135 -20.82 -1.36 -36.09
N PHE A 136 -21.21 -2.50 -35.58
CA PHE A 136 -20.29 -3.53 -35.12
C PHE A 136 -19.70 -4.42 -36.23
N ASP A 137 -20.19 -4.28 -37.44
CA ASP A 137 -19.53 -4.82 -38.64
C ASP A 137 -18.26 -4.06 -38.98
N TYR A 138 -18.12 -2.81 -38.46
CA TYR A 138 -17.05 -1.88 -38.80
C TYR A 138 -16.09 -1.56 -37.65
N ALA A 139 -16.53 -1.74 -36.41
CA ALA A 139 -15.70 -1.44 -35.24
C ALA A 139 -16.09 -2.30 -34.05
N ASP A 140 -15.22 -2.35 -33.04
CA ASP A 140 -15.43 -3.12 -31.80
C ASP A 140 -16.40 -2.44 -30.85
N GLN A 141 -16.51 -1.11 -30.95
CA GLN A 141 -17.38 -0.27 -30.14
C GLN A 141 -17.99 0.83 -30.95
N ALA A 142 -19.14 1.33 -30.52
CA ALA A 142 -19.81 2.46 -31.15
C ALA A 142 -20.42 3.36 -30.07
N PHE A 143 -20.35 4.67 -30.25
CA PHE A 143 -20.91 5.67 -29.36
C PHE A 143 -21.59 6.78 -30.15
N VAL A 144 -22.52 7.49 -29.52
CA VAL A 144 -23.12 8.70 -30.06
C VAL A 144 -22.71 9.89 -29.24
N TRP A 145 -22.12 10.89 -29.87
CA TRP A 145 -21.73 12.16 -29.26
C TRP A 145 -22.97 12.91 -28.74
N ASN A 146 -22.92 13.36 -27.52
CA ASN A 146 -23.98 14.09 -26.83
C ASN A 146 -23.54 15.44 -26.28
N GLY A 147 -22.33 15.90 -26.66
CA GLY A 147 -21.72 17.13 -26.15
C GLY A 147 -21.00 16.98 -24.80
N ASP A 148 -21.00 15.77 -24.21
CA ASP A 148 -20.32 15.52 -22.92
C ASP A 148 -18.93 14.92 -23.15
N PRO A 149 -17.84 15.64 -22.84
CA PRO A 149 -16.47 15.14 -22.99
C PRO A 149 -16.16 13.88 -22.19
N ALA A 150 -16.88 13.61 -21.10
CA ALA A 150 -16.70 12.40 -20.30
C ALA A 150 -16.95 11.09 -21.11
N ILE A 151 -17.52 11.20 -22.32
CA ILE A 151 -17.69 10.06 -23.24
C ILE A 151 -16.32 9.50 -23.67
N PHE A 152 -15.29 10.34 -23.83
CA PHE A 152 -13.93 9.88 -24.16
C PHE A 152 -13.34 9.04 -23.05
N LEU A 153 -13.55 9.47 -21.80
CA LEU A 153 -13.15 8.68 -20.63
C LEU A 153 -13.86 7.31 -20.66
N ALA A 154 -15.15 7.28 -20.93
CA ALA A 154 -15.94 6.04 -21.00
C ALA A 154 -15.43 5.11 -22.10
N MET A 155 -15.16 5.61 -23.32
CA MET A 155 -14.61 4.85 -24.43
C MET A 155 -13.27 4.22 -24.08
N ILE A 156 -12.34 5.02 -23.56
CA ILE A 156 -11.00 4.57 -23.17
C ILE A 156 -11.08 3.50 -22.07
N LYS A 157 -11.85 3.78 -21.02
CA LYS A 157 -11.96 2.85 -19.89
C LYS A 157 -12.70 1.57 -20.24
N LEU A 158 -13.61 1.58 -21.18
CA LEU A 158 -14.28 0.38 -21.65
C LEU A 158 -13.29 -0.55 -22.40
N VAL A 159 -12.40 0.01 -23.21
CA VAL A 159 -11.32 -0.75 -23.87
C VAL A 159 -10.35 -1.34 -22.83
N GLU A 160 -9.88 -0.51 -21.90
CA GLU A 160 -9.00 -0.95 -20.82
C GLU A 160 -9.64 -2.05 -19.96
N ASP A 161 -10.91 -1.88 -19.58
CA ASP A 161 -11.62 -2.84 -18.74
C ASP A 161 -11.81 -4.19 -19.43
N ARG A 162 -12.13 -4.20 -20.70
CA ARG A 162 -12.26 -5.43 -21.48
C ARG A 162 -10.96 -6.19 -21.59
N ALA A 163 -9.85 -5.47 -21.80
CA ALA A 163 -8.50 -6.06 -21.92
C ALA A 163 -7.98 -6.61 -20.58
N ASN A 164 -8.28 -5.93 -19.45
CA ASN A 164 -7.73 -6.28 -18.15
C ASN A 164 -8.66 -7.14 -17.27
N ALA A 165 -9.93 -7.35 -17.64
CA ALA A 165 -10.91 -8.00 -16.77
C ALA A 165 -10.47 -9.38 -16.27
N ASP A 166 -9.90 -10.22 -17.13
CA ASP A 166 -9.45 -11.57 -16.78
C ASP A 166 -8.26 -11.54 -15.81
N ASN A 167 -7.24 -10.76 -16.16
CA ASN A 167 -6.06 -10.60 -15.30
C ASN A 167 -6.43 -10.03 -13.94
N ASP A 168 -7.15 -8.92 -13.93
CA ASP A 168 -7.42 -8.16 -12.72
C ASP A 168 -8.42 -8.87 -11.80
N SER A 169 -9.40 -9.59 -12.35
CA SER A 169 -10.33 -10.39 -11.54
C SER A 169 -9.64 -11.61 -10.92
N THR A 170 -8.75 -12.27 -11.65
CA THR A 170 -8.06 -13.48 -11.17
C THR A 170 -6.97 -13.16 -10.16
N LEU A 171 -6.10 -12.17 -10.45
CA LEU A 171 -4.98 -11.81 -9.59
C LEU A 171 -5.41 -10.94 -8.41
N GLY A 172 -6.18 -9.88 -8.68
CA GLY A 172 -6.54 -8.86 -7.71
C GLY A 172 -7.95 -9.00 -7.17
N MET A 173 -8.72 -10.02 -7.60
CA MET A 173 -10.14 -10.22 -7.29
C MET A 173 -10.97 -8.96 -7.58
N VAL A 174 -10.54 -8.17 -8.58
CA VAL A 174 -11.18 -6.93 -8.97
C VAL A 174 -12.60 -7.21 -9.40
N ARG A 175 -13.51 -6.35 -8.97
CA ARG A 175 -14.95 -6.53 -9.20
C ARG A 175 -15.39 -6.07 -10.56
N ILE A 176 -16.46 -6.70 -11.05
CA ILE A 176 -17.02 -6.47 -12.37
C ILE A 176 -18.46 -5.99 -12.24
N VAL A 177 -18.76 -4.91 -12.92
CA VAL A 177 -20.11 -4.44 -13.20
C VAL A 177 -20.49 -4.97 -14.58
N LEU A 178 -21.47 -5.88 -14.64
CA LEU A 178 -21.99 -6.41 -15.91
C LEU A 178 -23.16 -5.57 -16.37
N LEU A 179 -23.01 -4.93 -17.52
CA LEU A 179 -24.02 -4.10 -18.15
C LEU A 179 -24.55 -4.79 -19.41
N VAL A 180 -25.88 -5.02 -19.47
CA VAL A 180 -26.55 -5.59 -20.63
C VAL A 180 -27.43 -4.53 -21.26
N GLU A 181 -27.00 -4.01 -22.42
CA GLU A 181 -27.65 -2.94 -23.14
C GLU A 181 -27.27 -3.00 -24.63
N ASP A 182 -28.23 -3.15 -25.53
CA ASP A 182 -28.01 -3.20 -26.97
C ASP A 182 -28.12 -1.83 -27.66
N SER A 183 -28.75 -0.85 -26.99
CA SER A 183 -28.93 0.48 -27.54
C SER A 183 -27.73 1.38 -27.32
N ILE A 184 -26.96 1.65 -28.38
CA ILE A 184 -25.81 2.56 -28.39
C ILE A 184 -26.19 3.94 -27.82
N ARG A 185 -27.38 4.45 -28.19
CA ARG A 185 -27.90 5.73 -27.72
C ARG A 185 -28.00 5.79 -26.18
N TYR A 186 -28.48 4.71 -25.56
CA TYR A 186 -28.67 4.70 -24.11
C TYR A 186 -27.33 4.51 -23.38
N TYR A 187 -26.50 3.55 -23.74
CA TYR A 187 -25.24 3.35 -23.01
C TYR A 187 -24.26 4.50 -23.25
N SER A 188 -24.28 5.19 -24.40
CA SER A 188 -23.49 6.41 -24.60
C SER A 188 -23.87 7.54 -23.65
N ARG A 189 -25.08 7.55 -23.11
CA ARG A 189 -25.54 8.54 -22.16
C ARG A 189 -25.15 8.22 -20.73
N TYR A 190 -25.18 6.97 -20.31
CA TYR A 190 -24.95 6.64 -18.90
C TYR A 190 -23.62 5.98 -18.59
N LEU A 191 -22.89 5.43 -19.55
CA LEU A 191 -21.52 4.96 -19.29
C LEU A 191 -20.60 6.06 -18.77
N PRO A 192 -20.59 7.29 -19.33
CA PRO A 192 -19.81 8.39 -18.77
C PRO A 192 -20.12 8.65 -17.29
N VAL A 193 -21.41 8.68 -16.94
CA VAL A 193 -21.86 8.88 -15.56
C VAL A 193 -21.43 7.72 -14.65
N LEU A 194 -21.58 6.48 -15.14
CA LEU A 194 -21.18 5.27 -14.40
C LEU A 194 -19.69 5.26 -14.11
N TYR A 195 -18.86 5.54 -15.12
CA TYR A 195 -17.40 5.60 -14.94
C TYR A 195 -16.97 6.73 -14.03
N SER A 196 -17.48 7.94 -14.25
CA SER A 196 -17.16 9.09 -13.39
C SER A 196 -17.55 8.84 -11.95
N GLU A 197 -18.69 8.21 -11.68
CA GLU A 197 -19.13 7.92 -10.33
C GLU A 197 -18.31 6.79 -9.69
N ILE A 198 -18.04 5.70 -10.39
CA ILE A 198 -17.17 4.62 -9.88
C ILE A 198 -15.78 5.18 -9.52
N MET A 199 -15.19 6.00 -10.39
CA MET A 199 -13.87 6.57 -10.15
C MET A 199 -13.87 7.56 -8.98
N ARG A 200 -14.86 8.47 -8.94
CA ARG A 200 -15.01 9.43 -7.84
C ARG A 200 -15.18 8.73 -6.50
N GLN A 201 -16.02 7.69 -6.43
CA GLN A 201 -16.21 6.94 -5.20
C GLN A 201 -14.96 6.15 -4.82
N THR A 202 -14.30 5.52 -5.78
CA THR A 202 -13.02 4.83 -5.53
C THR A 202 -11.96 5.81 -5.03
N SER A 203 -11.81 6.98 -5.65
CA SER A 203 -10.87 8.03 -5.22
C SER A 203 -11.14 8.48 -3.78
N ARG A 204 -12.40 8.76 -3.43
CA ARG A 204 -12.79 9.15 -2.05
C ARG A 204 -12.43 8.09 -1.01
N LEU A 205 -12.62 6.81 -1.34
CA LEU A 205 -12.28 5.72 -0.42
C LEU A 205 -10.77 5.56 -0.22
N ILE A 206 -9.99 6.03 -1.19
CA ILE A 206 -8.52 5.96 -1.17
C ILE A 206 -7.90 7.24 -0.58
N GLU A 207 -8.66 8.32 -0.40
CA GLU A 207 -8.16 9.59 0.17
C GLU A 207 -7.46 9.43 1.53
N SER A 208 -7.89 8.45 2.32
CA SER A 208 -7.26 8.11 3.61
C SER A 208 -5.86 7.48 3.48
N GLU A 209 -5.43 7.10 2.28
CA GLU A 209 -4.08 6.58 2.05
C GLU A 209 -3.04 7.70 2.14
N GLN A 210 -1.98 7.46 2.89
CA GLN A 210 -0.95 8.47 3.19
C GLN A 210 0.03 8.74 2.05
N SER A 211 0.04 7.89 1.00
CA SER A 211 0.98 7.99 -0.12
C SER A 211 0.25 8.09 -1.46
N ASP A 212 0.56 9.12 -2.25
CA ASP A 212 -0.02 9.30 -3.58
C ASP A 212 0.30 8.14 -4.53
N SER A 213 1.48 7.57 -4.43
CA SER A 213 1.83 6.37 -5.20
C SER A 213 0.93 5.17 -4.88
N ARG A 214 0.53 4.99 -3.62
CA ARG A 214 -0.43 3.95 -3.23
C ARG A 214 -1.84 4.27 -3.67
N LYS A 215 -2.25 5.53 -3.63
CA LYS A 215 -3.55 5.95 -4.18
C LYS A 215 -3.67 5.54 -5.65
N LEU A 216 -2.65 5.87 -6.45
CA LEU A 216 -2.60 5.50 -7.87
C LEU A 216 -2.63 3.98 -8.10
N LEU A 217 -1.92 3.21 -7.28
CA LEU A 217 -1.93 1.75 -7.36
C LEU A 217 -3.31 1.16 -7.01
N ARG A 218 -3.95 1.66 -5.95
CA ARG A 218 -5.29 1.20 -5.56
C ARG A 218 -6.37 1.57 -6.58
N MET A 219 -6.23 2.69 -7.32
CA MET A 219 -7.11 3.03 -8.43
C MET A 219 -7.12 1.98 -9.54
N ARG A 220 -6.07 1.17 -9.68
CA ARG A 220 -6.03 0.04 -10.64
C ARG A 220 -7.04 -1.06 -10.28
N ALA A 221 -7.34 -1.22 -8.99
CA ALA A 221 -8.31 -2.18 -8.48
C ALA A 221 -9.76 -1.68 -8.50
N ARG A 222 -10.05 -0.53 -9.13
CA ARG A 222 -11.42 -0.08 -9.32
C ARG A 222 -12.28 -1.12 -10.04
N PRO A 223 -13.59 -1.19 -9.76
CA PRO A 223 -14.48 -2.08 -10.51
C PRO A 223 -14.36 -1.86 -12.02
N LYS A 224 -14.34 -2.96 -12.78
CA LYS A 224 -14.35 -2.96 -14.24
C LYS A 224 -15.79 -3.00 -14.75
N VAL A 225 -16.05 -2.33 -15.84
CA VAL A 225 -17.35 -2.37 -16.50
C VAL A 225 -17.23 -3.21 -17.78
N LEU A 226 -18.04 -4.27 -17.86
CA LEU A 226 -18.18 -5.08 -19.08
C LEU A 226 -19.58 -4.87 -19.64
N ILE A 227 -19.65 -4.52 -20.92
CA ILE A 227 -20.90 -4.34 -21.64
C ILE A 227 -21.14 -5.51 -22.61
N THR A 228 -22.39 -5.94 -22.70
CA THR A 228 -22.84 -6.93 -23.67
C THR A 228 -24.22 -6.55 -24.26
N ARG A 229 -24.55 -7.06 -25.44
CA ARG A 229 -25.75 -6.70 -26.20
C ARG A 229 -26.72 -7.84 -26.39
N SER A 230 -26.32 -9.07 -26.05
CA SER A 230 -27.14 -10.26 -26.26
C SER A 230 -27.31 -11.06 -24.98
N TYR A 231 -28.37 -11.88 -24.95
CA TYR A 231 -28.65 -12.78 -23.84
C TYR A 231 -27.55 -13.84 -23.65
N GLU A 232 -27.08 -14.38 -24.75
CA GLU A 232 -26.09 -15.46 -24.77
C GLU A 232 -24.76 -14.98 -24.21
N GLU A 233 -24.29 -13.84 -24.68
CA GLU A 233 -23.06 -13.21 -24.20
C GLU A 233 -23.19 -12.79 -22.74
N ALA A 234 -24.37 -12.28 -22.32
CA ALA A 234 -24.62 -11.93 -20.91
C ALA A 234 -24.54 -13.14 -20.00
N VAL A 235 -25.07 -14.31 -20.43
CA VAL A 235 -24.96 -15.56 -19.66
C VAL A 235 -23.49 -16.04 -19.61
N GLU A 236 -22.76 -15.99 -20.71
CA GLU A 236 -21.36 -16.38 -20.79
C GLU A 236 -20.50 -15.53 -19.85
N LEU A 237 -20.61 -14.20 -19.92
CA LEU A 237 -19.88 -13.29 -19.03
C LEU A 237 -20.29 -13.46 -17.56
N PHE A 238 -21.59 -13.70 -17.30
CA PHE A 238 -22.06 -13.99 -15.95
C PHE A 238 -21.42 -15.25 -15.40
N GLU A 239 -21.44 -16.39 -16.13
CA GLU A 239 -20.85 -17.64 -15.64
C GLU A 239 -19.33 -17.55 -15.50
N LYS A 240 -18.67 -16.82 -16.41
CA LYS A 240 -17.22 -16.57 -16.34
C LYS A 240 -16.82 -15.76 -15.11
N TYR A 241 -17.56 -14.71 -14.79
CA TYR A 241 -17.20 -13.76 -13.73
C TYR A 241 -18.09 -13.81 -12.49
N LYS A 242 -18.94 -14.83 -12.31
CA LYS A 242 -19.92 -14.89 -11.22
C LYS A 242 -19.37 -14.65 -9.81
N GLU A 243 -18.12 -15.07 -9.55
CA GLU A 243 -17.46 -14.86 -8.26
C GLU A 243 -16.96 -13.42 -8.06
N TYR A 244 -16.79 -12.68 -9.16
CA TYR A 244 -16.24 -11.32 -9.14
C TYR A 244 -17.30 -10.24 -9.38
N LEU A 245 -18.55 -10.60 -9.64
CA LEU A 245 -19.60 -9.62 -9.94
C LEU A 245 -19.91 -8.74 -8.73
N LEU A 246 -19.88 -7.42 -8.97
CA LEU A 246 -20.32 -6.39 -8.04
C LEU A 246 -21.81 -6.15 -8.14
N CYS A 247 -22.31 -6.03 -9.39
CA CYS A 247 -23.72 -5.91 -9.71
C CYS A 247 -23.98 -6.29 -11.17
N VAL A 248 -25.26 -6.46 -11.50
CA VAL A 248 -25.76 -6.63 -12.86
C VAL A 248 -26.77 -5.53 -13.15
N ILE A 249 -26.51 -4.78 -14.21
CA ILE A 249 -27.40 -3.75 -14.77
C ILE A 249 -27.93 -4.28 -16.09
N SER A 250 -29.24 -4.40 -16.26
CA SER A 250 -29.83 -4.99 -17.46
C SER A 250 -30.97 -4.15 -17.99
N ASP A 251 -30.97 -3.90 -19.30
CA ASP A 251 -32.19 -3.50 -19.99
C ASP A 251 -33.21 -4.62 -19.94
N VAL A 252 -34.46 -4.29 -20.19
CA VAL A 252 -35.55 -5.26 -20.35
C VAL A 252 -35.54 -5.90 -21.75
N HIS A 253 -35.24 -5.12 -22.78
CA HIS A 253 -35.30 -5.51 -24.18
C HIS A 253 -33.92 -5.56 -24.81
N PHE A 254 -33.48 -6.71 -25.29
CA PHE A 254 -32.29 -6.90 -26.10
C PHE A 254 -32.34 -8.23 -26.88
N LEU A 255 -31.31 -8.49 -27.68
CA LEU A 255 -31.25 -9.66 -28.56
C LEU A 255 -31.14 -10.98 -27.75
N LYS A 256 -31.99 -11.95 -28.16
CA LYS A 256 -31.94 -13.33 -27.70
C LYS A 256 -32.10 -14.26 -28.88
N LYS A 257 -31.15 -15.16 -29.10
CA LYS A 257 -31.06 -16.02 -30.28
C LYS A 257 -31.14 -15.25 -31.60
N GLY A 258 -30.47 -14.08 -31.62
CA GLY A 258 -30.45 -13.21 -32.81
C GLY A 258 -31.76 -12.44 -33.09
N GLN A 259 -32.76 -12.51 -32.23
CA GLN A 259 -34.03 -11.79 -32.36
C GLN A 259 -34.31 -10.92 -31.14
N GLY A 260 -34.92 -9.77 -31.31
CA GLY A 260 -35.34 -8.89 -30.21
C GLY A 260 -36.35 -9.58 -29.30
N ASP A 261 -36.07 -9.72 -28.03
CA ASP A 261 -36.96 -10.28 -27.00
C ASP A 261 -37.35 -9.19 -25.99
N GLY A 262 -38.64 -8.82 -25.96
CA GLY A 262 -39.20 -7.80 -25.08
C GLY A 262 -39.11 -8.13 -23.58
N ARG A 263 -38.57 -9.29 -23.20
CA ARG A 263 -38.39 -9.74 -21.81
C ARG A 263 -37.05 -10.41 -21.58
N ALA A 264 -36.09 -10.26 -22.48
CA ALA A 264 -34.77 -10.87 -22.37
C ALA A 264 -34.09 -10.54 -21.03
N GLY A 265 -34.14 -9.27 -20.62
CA GLY A 265 -33.56 -8.83 -19.36
C GLY A 265 -34.23 -9.41 -18.11
N VAL A 266 -35.55 -9.53 -18.14
CA VAL A 266 -36.28 -10.20 -17.03
C VAL A 266 -35.88 -11.68 -16.93
N HIS A 267 -35.71 -12.35 -18.07
CA HIS A 267 -35.28 -13.76 -18.11
C HIS A 267 -33.83 -13.89 -17.62
N PHE A 268 -32.95 -12.97 -18.03
CA PHE A 268 -31.58 -12.95 -17.63
C PHE A 268 -31.43 -12.68 -16.12
N LEU A 269 -32.09 -11.65 -15.58
CA LEU A 269 -32.05 -11.36 -14.15
C LEU A 269 -32.66 -12.48 -13.29
N LYS A 270 -33.68 -13.19 -13.81
CA LYS A 270 -34.18 -14.41 -13.18
C LYS A 270 -33.11 -15.51 -13.11
N TYR A 271 -32.37 -15.69 -14.19
CA TYR A 271 -31.28 -16.67 -14.24
C TYR A 271 -30.20 -16.31 -13.23
N VAL A 272 -29.76 -15.04 -13.19
CA VAL A 272 -28.78 -14.53 -12.23
C VAL A 272 -29.26 -14.77 -10.80
N ARG A 273 -30.50 -14.40 -10.47
CA ARG A 273 -31.06 -14.52 -9.11
C ARG A 273 -31.16 -15.96 -8.65
N LYS A 274 -31.45 -16.91 -9.57
CA LYS A 274 -31.46 -18.35 -9.27
C LYS A 274 -30.06 -18.89 -8.91
N LYS A 275 -29.01 -18.32 -9.51
CA LYS A 275 -27.63 -18.73 -9.30
C LYS A 275 -26.96 -18.04 -8.11
N ASN A 276 -27.31 -16.76 -7.90
CA ASN A 276 -26.80 -15.95 -6.81
C ASN A 276 -27.88 -14.95 -6.38
N ASP A 277 -28.42 -15.13 -5.20
CA ASP A 277 -29.49 -14.30 -4.62
C ASP A 277 -28.99 -12.99 -3.99
N SER A 278 -27.68 -12.87 -3.73
CA SER A 278 -27.09 -11.73 -3.04
C SER A 278 -26.56 -10.62 -3.97
N ILE A 279 -26.42 -10.87 -5.29
CA ILE A 279 -25.89 -9.87 -6.20
C ILE A 279 -26.92 -8.73 -6.38
N PRO A 280 -26.51 -7.45 -6.19
CA PRO A 280 -27.35 -6.30 -6.51
C PRO A 280 -27.74 -6.30 -7.99
N LEU A 281 -29.03 -6.20 -8.26
CA LEU A 281 -29.60 -6.18 -9.62
C LEU A 281 -30.26 -4.83 -9.86
N LEU A 282 -30.03 -4.26 -11.05
CA LEU A 282 -30.74 -3.09 -11.54
C LEU A 282 -31.39 -3.43 -12.89
N LEU A 283 -32.71 -3.29 -12.95
CA LEU A 283 -33.49 -3.42 -14.17
C LEU A 283 -33.81 -2.03 -14.69
N GLN A 284 -33.41 -1.74 -15.91
CA GLN A 284 -33.71 -0.47 -16.57
C GLN A 284 -34.71 -0.66 -17.72
N SER A 285 -35.62 0.31 -17.88
CA SER A 285 -36.62 0.29 -18.93
C SER A 285 -37.17 1.69 -19.23
N GLY A 286 -37.53 1.94 -20.45
CA GLY A 286 -38.31 3.12 -20.84
C GLY A 286 -39.83 2.96 -20.63
N ASP A 287 -40.26 1.81 -20.12
CA ASP A 287 -41.64 1.51 -19.76
C ASP A 287 -41.73 1.23 -18.25
N ILE A 288 -42.47 2.10 -17.54
CA ILE A 288 -42.62 2.08 -16.09
C ILE A 288 -43.35 0.82 -15.58
N ASP A 289 -44.15 0.17 -16.42
CA ASP A 289 -44.85 -1.06 -16.08
C ASP A 289 -43.92 -2.23 -15.79
N ASN A 290 -42.68 -2.16 -16.27
CA ASN A 290 -41.66 -3.14 -15.99
C ASN A 290 -41.15 -3.08 -14.54
N ARG A 291 -41.47 -2.03 -13.75
CA ARG A 291 -41.17 -1.94 -12.31
C ARG A 291 -41.70 -3.15 -11.53
N LYS A 292 -42.84 -3.71 -11.93
CA LYS A 292 -43.40 -4.92 -11.30
C LYS A 292 -42.50 -6.16 -11.42
N HIS A 293 -41.70 -6.23 -12.49
CA HIS A 293 -40.73 -7.31 -12.68
C HIS A 293 -39.50 -7.10 -11.80
N ALA A 294 -39.02 -5.85 -11.64
CA ALA A 294 -37.93 -5.53 -10.75
C ALA A 294 -38.27 -5.88 -9.27
N VAL A 295 -39.46 -5.51 -8.81
CA VAL A 295 -39.94 -5.84 -7.45
C VAL A 295 -39.96 -7.36 -7.21
N LYS A 296 -40.49 -8.14 -8.18
CA LYS A 296 -40.52 -9.62 -8.07
C LYS A 296 -39.13 -10.26 -8.03
N LEU A 297 -38.12 -9.59 -8.57
CA LEU A 297 -36.75 -10.06 -8.64
C LEU A 297 -35.88 -9.50 -7.49
N ASN A 298 -36.47 -8.71 -6.60
CA ASN A 298 -35.73 -7.92 -5.61
C ASN A 298 -34.59 -7.14 -6.28
N ALA A 299 -34.93 -6.47 -7.40
CA ALA A 299 -34.03 -5.64 -8.19
C ALA A 299 -34.41 -4.18 -8.07
N PHE A 300 -33.43 -3.29 -8.17
CA PHE A 300 -33.68 -1.85 -8.31
C PHE A 300 -34.27 -1.57 -9.69
N PHE A 301 -35.19 -0.60 -9.81
CA PHE A 301 -35.75 -0.20 -11.08
C PHE A 301 -35.32 1.22 -11.45
N MET A 302 -34.86 1.41 -12.67
CA MET A 302 -34.45 2.71 -13.20
C MET A 302 -35.23 3.00 -14.52
N ASP A 303 -35.84 4.18 -14.55
CA ASP A 303 -36.55 4.65 -15.76
C ASP A 303 -35.53 5.33 -16.69
N LYS A 304 -35.31 4.76 -17.88
CA LYS A 304 -34.41 5.30 -18.91
C LYS A 304 -34.82 6.70 -19.44
N LYS A 305 -36.10 7.06 -19.30
CA LYS A 305 -36.62 8.36 -19.74
C LYS A 305 -36.62 9.42 -18.66
N SER A 306 -36.23 9.04 -17.43
CA SER A 306 -36.18 9.98 -16.30
C SER A 306 -35.13 11.07 -16.53
N GLU A 307 -35.48 12.30 -16.20
CA GLU A 307 -34.50 13.41 -16.13
C GLU A 307 -33.50 13.22 -15.00
N SER A 308 -33.85 12.44 -13.96
CA SER A 308 -33.01 12.13 -12.81
C SER A 308 -32.12 10.89 -13.01
N LEU A 309 -31.97 10.37 -14.23
CA LEU A 309 -31.22 9.13 -14.51
C LEU A 309 -29.84 9.08 -13.85
N SER A 310 -29.08 10.16 -13.94
CA SER A 310 -27.75 10.26 -13.32
C SER A 310 -27.79 10.20 -11.80
N THR A 311 -28.81 10.84 -11.21
CA THR A 311 -29.03 10.86 -9.74
C THR A 311 -29.47 9.47 -9.26
N ASP A 312 -30.34 8.81 -9.99
CA ASP A 312 -30.84 7.47 -9.66
C ASP A 312 -29.72 6.42 -9.76
N LEU A 313 -28.87 6.52 -10.78
CA LEU A 313 -27.68 5.67 -10.91
C LEU A 313 -26.69 5.90 -9.78
N ARG A 314 -26.42 7.16 -9.44
CA ARG A 314 -25.56 7.51 -8.29
C ARG A 314 -26.14 6.93 -7.00
N HIS A 315 -27.43 7.08 -6.76
CA HIS A 315 -28.10 6.54 -5.59
C HIS A 315 -27.97 5.02 -5.51
N PHE A 316 -28.17 4.33 -6.65
CA PHE A 316 -27.98 2.88 -6.72
C PHE A 316 -26.54 2.47 -6.35
N ILE A 317 -25.53 3.14 -6.92
CA ILE A 317 -24.13 2.86 -6.66
C ILE A 317 -23.80 3.04 -5.17
N LEU A 318 -24.19 4.18 -4.59
CA LEU A 318 -23.90 4.49 -3.18
C LEU A 318 -24.61 3.54 -2.22
N THR A 319 -25.86 3.19 -2.50
CA THR A 319 -26.70 2.43 -1.57
C THR A 319 -26.45 0.93 -1.68
N ASN A 320 -26.26 0.40 -2.89
CA ASN A 320 -26.27 -1.04 -3.14
C ASN A 320 -24.88 -1.63 -3.39
N LEU A 321 -23.89 -0.82 -3.80
CA LEU A 321 -22.55 -1.31 -4.12
C LEU A 321 -21.52 -1.08 -3.00
N GLY A 322 -21.97 -0.64 -1.83
CA GLY A 322 -21.13 -0.49 -0.65
C GLY A 322 -20.21 0.75 -0.63
N PHE A 323 -20.32 1.65 -1.61
CA PHE A 323 -19.52 2.87 -1.67
C PHE A 323 -19.95 3.94 -0.65
N GLY A 324 -21.19 3.88 -0.15
CA GLY A 324 -21.72 4.78 0.86
C GLY A 324 -21.26 4.48 2.28
N LYS A 325 -21.81 5.22 3.24
CA LYS A 325 -21.64 4.91 4.67
C LYS A 325 -22.21 3.52 4.97
N PHE A 326 -21.59 2.81 5.90
CA PHE A 326 -22.20 1.61 6.46
C PHE A 326 -23.27 2.01 7.47
N VAL A 327 -24.50 1.56 7.26
CA VAL A 327 -25.63 1.86 8.14
C VAL A 327 -25.92 0.63 8.99
N PHE A 328 -25.57 0.69 10.28
CA PHE A 328 -25.92 -0.35 11.23
C PHE A 328 -27.41 -0.29 11.55
N LYS A 329 -28.09 -1.42 11.36
CA LYS A 329 -29.50 -1.60 11.65
C LYS A 329 -29.69 -2.57 12.81
N ASP A 330 -30.81 -2.51 13.47
CA ASP A 330 -31.19 -3.48 14.49
C ASP A 330 -31.33 -4.90 13.90
N GLY A 331 -31.52 -5.91 14.76
CA GLY A 331 -31.71 -7.30 14.33
C GLY A 331 -32.93 -7.53 13.42
N THR A 332 -33.85 -6.57 13.34
CA THR A 332 -35.02 -6.61 12.43
C THR A 332 -34.75 -5.95 11.08
N GLY A 333 -33.63 -5.26 10.93
CA GLY A 333 -33.29 -4.50 9.73
C GLY A 333 -34.06 -3.20 9.51
N LYS A 334 -34.86 -2.77 10.47
CA LYS A 334 -35.79 -1.62 10.33
C LYS A 334 -35.25 -0.34 10.94
N LYS A 335 -34.63 -0.40 12.12
CA LYS A 335 -34.16 0.76 12.86
C LYS A 335 -32.68 0.97 12.67
N VAL A 336 -32.26 2.19 12.31
CA VAL A 336 -30.86 2.59 12.24
C VAL A 336 -30.32 2.78 13.65
N ILE A 337 -29.18 2.15 13.95
CA ILE A 337 -28.50 2.22 15.27
C ILE A 337 -27.26 3.13 15.18
N GLY A 338 -26.58 3.16 14.02
CA GLY A 338 -25.41 3.97 13.80
C GLY A 338 -24.96 3.97 12.34
N GLU A 339 -24.08 4.90 11.98
CA GLU A 339 -23.52 5.04 10.66
C GLU A 339 -21.99 5.14 10.73
N ALA A 340 -21.29 4.48 9.82
CA ALA A 340 -19.84 4.53 9.67
C ALA A 340 -19.47 4.96 8.26
N GLY A 341 -18.76 6.07 8.12
CA GLY A 341 -18.24 6.57 6.84
C GLY A 341 -16.88 5.98 6.48
N ASN A 342 -16.10 5.58 7.48
CA ASN A 342 -14.74 5.07 7.34
C ASN A 342 -14.50 3.84 8.22
N MET A 343 -13.32 3.22 8.09
CA MET A 343 -12.95 2.01 8.80
C MET A 343 -12.85 2.18 10.32
N GLU A 344 -12.43 3.36 10.79
CA GLU A 344 -12.29 3.63 12.23
C GLU A 344 -13.65 3.77 12.92
N GLU A 345 -14.56 4.51 12.30
CA GLU A 345 -15.95 4.62 12.78
C GLU A 345 -16.64 3.26 12.77
N PHE A 346 -16.39 2.46 11.73
CA PHE A 346 -16.94 1.12 11.63
C PHE A 346 -16.44 0.22 12.76
N GLU A 347 -15.13 0.22 13.04
CA GLU A 347 -14.53 -0.55 14.15
C GLU A 347 -15.11 -0.11 15.52
N LYS A 348 -15.22 1.19 15.76
CA LYS A 348 -15.83 1.74 16.98
C LYS A 348 -17.27 1.23 17.17
N LEU A 349 -18.06 1.23 16.10
CA LEU A 349 -19.44 0.76 16.15
C LEU A 349 -19.53 -0.76 16.32
N ILE A 350 -18.69 -1.57 15.67
CA ILE A 350 -18.66 -3.03 15.88
C ILE A 350 -18.41 -3.38 17.35
N ARG A 351 -17.62 -2.60 18.07
CA ARG A 351 -17.34 -2.84 19.49
C ARG A 351 -18.56 -2.55 20.40
N THR A 352 -19.48 -1.69 19.95
CA THR A 352 -20.57 -1.15 20.78
C THR A 352 -21.98 -1.57 20.38
N VAL A 353 -22.25 -1.83 19.09
CA VAL A 353 -23.60 -2.22 18.62
C VAL A 353 -24.07 -3.55 19.21
N PRO A 354 -25.38 -3.78 19.40
CA PRO A 354 -25.92 -5.07 19.82
C PRO A 354 -25.48 -6.23 18.91
N ILE A 355 -25.34 -7.43 19.47
CA ILE A 355 -24.90 -8.61 18.70
C ILE A 355 -25.91 -8.99 17.60
N GLU A 356 -27.19 -8.74 17.83
CA GLU A 356 -28.27 -8.97 16.89
C GLU A 356 -28.12 -8.13 15.61
N SER A 357 -27.59 -6.90 15.75
CA SER A 357 -27.23 -6.06 14.61
C SER A 357 -26.08 -6.68 13.79
N ILE A 358 -25.06 -7.15 14.46
CA ILE A 358 -23.92 -7.80 13.81
C ILE A 358 -24.38 -9.05 13.05
N LEU A 359 -25.24 -9.86 13.66
CA LEU A 359 -25.83 -11.04 13.04
C LEU A 359 -26.61 -10.70 11.78
N TYR A 360 -27.53 -9.73 11.87
CA TYR A 360 -28.31 -9.26 10.74
C TYR A 360 -27.42 -8.86 9.55
N HIS A 361 -26.36 -8.10 9.81
CA HIS A 361 -25.46 -7.65 8.75
C HIS A 361 -24.57 -8.76 8.20
N ALA A 362 -24.16 -9.72 9.04
CA ALA A 362 -23.38 -10.87 8.61
C ALA A 362 -24.20 -11.80 7.70
N GLU A 363 -25.43 -12.14 8.08
CA GLU A 363 -26.35 -13.00 7.30
C GLU A 363 -26.69 -12.40 5.94
N ASN A 364 -26.74 -11.08 5.83
CA ASN A 364 -27.04 -10.38 4.58
C ASN A 364 -25.78 -9.97 3.78
N ASN A 365 -24.59 -10.44 4.14
CA ASN A 365 -23.32 -10.13 3.49
C ASN A 365 -22.98 -8.63 3.41
N HIS A 366 -23.56 -7.80 4.24
CA HIS A 366 -23.36 -6.36 4.20
C HIS A 366 -21.90 -5.97 4.51
N PHE A 367 -21.24 -6.65 5.46
CA PHE A 367 -19.84 -6.41 5.80
C PHE A 367 -18.92 -6.71 4.62
N SER A 368 -19.11 -7.85 3.96
CA SER A 368 -18.30 -8.23 2.80
C SER A 368 -18.48 -7.24 1.64
N THR A 369 -19.70 -6.81 1.37
CA THR A 369 -20.01 -5.83 0.31
C THR A 369 -19.33 -4.49 0.59
N TRP A 370 -19.40 -4.01 1.81
CA TRP A 370 -18.81 -2.73 2.21
C TRP A 370 -17.28 -2.73 2.19
N LEU A 371 -16.66 -3.80 2.68
CA LEU A 371 -15.21 -3.98 2.58
C LEU A 371 -14.72 -4.14 1.14
N MET A 372 -15.51 -4.83 0.32
CA MET A 372 -15.21 -5.01 -1.09
C MET A 372 -15.11 -3.68 -1.84
N ALA A 373 -16.07 -2.77 -1.62
CA ALA A 373 -16.06 -1.45 -2.24
C ALA A 373 -14.82 -0.63 -1.85
N ARG A 374 -14.22 -0.91 -0.69
CA ARG A 374 -13.02 -0.26 -0.17
C ARG A 374 -11.71 -0.95 -0.59
N GLY A 375 -11.79 -1.92 -1.51
CA GLY A 375 -10.61 -2.65 -1.99
C GLY A 375 -10.06 -3.68 -1.00
N GLU A 376 -10.78 -3.96 0.10
CA GLU A 376 -10.40 -5.00 1.08
C GLU A 376 -10.90 -6.37 0.64
N VAL A 377 -10.52 -6.77 -0.57
CA VAL A 377 -11.10 -7.92 -1.30
C VAL A 377 -10.91 -9.22 -0.55
N GLN A 378 -9.70 -9.47 -0.03
CA GLN A 378 -9.35 -10.70 0.66
C GLN A 378 -10.22 -10.91 1.91
N PHE A 379 -10.34 -9.86 2.72
CA PHE A 379 -11.18 -9.87 3.93
C PHE A 379 -12.66 -9.96 3.60
N SER A 380 -13.09 -9.28 2.55
CA SER A 380 -14.46 -9.40 2.04
C SER A 380 -14.80 -10.83 1.65
N THR A 381 -13.91 -11.54 0.99
CA THR A 381 -14.11 -12.95 0.60
C THR A 381 -14.19 -13.87 1.81
N ILE A 382 -13.35 -13.63 2.83
CA ILE A 382 -13.40 -14.37 4.09
C ILE A 382 -14.75 -14.13 4.78
N LEU A 383 -15.21 -12.87 4.85
CA LEU A 383 -16.49 -12.54 5.50
C LEU A 383 -17.68 -13.05 4.73
N ARG A 384 -17.63 -13.11 3.40
CA ARG A 384 -18.70 -13.68 2.57
C ARG A 384 -18.87 -15.18 2.76
N ALA A 385 -17.76 -15.88 3.04
CA ALA A 385 -17.77 -17.32 3.32
C ALA A 385 -18.30 -17.65 4.73
N LEU A 386 -18.53 -16.65 5.59
CA LEU A 386 -19.08 -16.82 6.91
C LEU A 386 -20.55 -17.27 6.84
N ASN A 387 -20.77 -18.58 6.85
CA ASN A 387 -22.09 -19.12 7.04
C ASN A 387 -22.31 -19.27 8.55
N MET A 388 -23.36 -18.63 9.08
CA MET A 388 -23.65 -18.64 10.53
C MET A 388 -23.81 -20.05 11.10
N SER A 389 -24.22 -21.02 10.27
CA SER A 389 -24.25 -22.44 10.63
C SER A 389 -22.88 -23.03 10.98
N ASN A 390 -21.80 -22.41 10.54
CA ASN A 390 -20.42 -22.85 10.77
C ASN A 390 -19.76 -22.18 11.98
N PHE A 391 -20.37 -21.12 12.55
CA PHE A 391 -19.95 -20.49 13.78
C PHE A 391 -20.57 -21.21 14.97
N GLY A 392 -19.76 -21.96 15.70
CA GLY A 392 -20.22 -22.76 16.85
C GLY A 392 -20.77 -21.92 18.00
N GLU A 393 -20.36 -20.66 18.15
CA GLU A 393 -20.86 -19.71 19.15
C GLU A 393 -20.96 -18.30 18.57
N ILE A 394 -22.14 -17.72 18.66
CA ILE A 394 -22.44 -16.34 18.23
C ILE A 394 -21.54 -15.30 18.94
N SER A 395 -21.15 -15.60 20.19
CA SER A 395 -20.26 -14.78 21.00
C SER A 395 -18.90 -14.52 20.36
N MET A 396 -18.41 -15.43 19.49
CA MET A 396 -17.12 -15.31 18.82
C MET A 396 -17.15 -14.39 17.59
N LEU A 397 -18.32 -14.04 17.06
CA LEU A 397 -18.42 -13.26 15.83
C LEU A 397 -17.83 -11.84 15.98
N ARG A 398 -18.13 -11.16 17.08
CA ARG A 398 -17.59 -9.82 17.36
C ARG A 398 -16.07 -9.83 17.55
N PRO A 399 -15.46 -10.68 18.39
CA PRO A 399 -14.00 -10.80 18.48
C PRO A 399 -13.34 -11.08 17.14
N PHE A 400 -13.92 -11.96 16.33
CA PHE A 400 -13.41 -12.27 14.99
C PHE A 400 -13.42 -11.07 14.04
N LEU A 401 -14.51 -10.31 14.00
CA LEU A 401 -14.56 -9.08 13.20
C LEU A 401 -13.52 -8.07 13.66
N ILE A 402 -13.36 -7.88 14.97
CA ILE A 402 -12.35 -6.97 15.52
C ILE A 402 -10.96 -7.42 15.08
N GLU A 403 -10.64 -8.70 15.16
CA GLU A 403 -9.35 -9.25 14.73
C GLU A 403 -9.09 -9.03 13.23
N ILE A 404 -10.11 -9.19 12.38
CA ILE A 404 -10.01 -8.86 10.95
C ILE A 404 -9.68 -7.39 10.74
N PHE A 405 -10.36 -6.47 11.45
CA PHE A 405 -10.11 -5.04 11.30
C PHE A 405 -8.72 -4.64 11.81
N ASP A 406 -8.29 -5.18 12.92
CA ASP A 406 -6.94 -5.00 13.44
C ASP A 406 -5.89 -5.48 12.43
N LEU A 407 -6.14 -6.61 11.77
CA LEU A 407 -5.26 -7.14 10.75
C LEU A 407 -5.25 -6.29 9.46
N ILE A 408 -6.41 -5.81 9.00
CA ILE A 408 -6.48 -4.85 7.87
C ILE A 408 -5.63 -3.62 8.17
N LYS A 409 -5.74 -3.09 9.39
CA LYS A 409 -4.97 -1.93 9.84
C LYS A 409 -3.47 -2.22 9.84
N GLN A 410 -3.06 -3.37 10.37
CA GLN A 410 -1.67 -3.82 10.37
C GLN A 410 -1.11 -3.95 8.95
N LEU A 411 -1.84 -4.57 8.03
CA LEU A 411 -1.41 -4.73 6.64
C LEU A 411 -1.33 -3.40 5.89
N LYS A 412 -2.24 -2.46 6.17
CA LYS A 412 -2.20 -1.11 5.58
C LYS A 412 -1.01 -0.30 6.02
N THR A 413 -0.58 -0.45 7.26
CA THR A 413 0.52 0.31 7.85
C THR A 413 1.88 -0.38 7.69
N ARG A 414 1.89 -1.61 7.20
CA ARG A 414 3.07 -2.43 7.01
C ARG A 414 4.09 -1.75 6.08
N GLY A 415 5.34 -1.65 6.50
CA GLY A 415 6.42 -1.02 5.74
C GLY A 415 6.32 0.51 5.62
N MET A 416 5.40 1.17 6.31
CA MET A 416 5.20 2.61 6.25
C MET A 416 5.80 3.36 7.43
N VAL A 417 6.01 4.66 7.22
CA VAL A 417 6.25 5.63 8.29
C VAL A 417 4.91 6.27 8.64
N ILE A 418 4.46 6.11 9.90
CA ILE A 418 3.15 6.55 10.37
C ILE A 418 3.31 7.72 11.34
N ASN A 419 2.52 8.77 11.19
CA ASN A 419 2.47 9.83 12.18
C ASN A 419 1.86 9.28 13.49
N LEU A 420 2.55 9.48 14.62
CA LEU A 420 2.02 9.09 15.91
C LEU A 420 0.98 10.11 16.37
N GLU A 421 -0.31 9.82 16.13
CA GLU A 421 -1.45 10.61 16.60
C GLU A 421 -2.00 10.05 17.90
N GLU A 422 -2.87 10.81 18.60
CA GLU A 422 -3.34 10.46 19.94
C GLU A 422 -4.10 9.11 20.00
N ASP A 423 -4.78 8.72 18.92
CA ASP A 423 -5.66 7.54 18.87
C ASP A 423 -4.99 6.25 18.34
N HIS A 424 -3.72 6.29 17.91
CA HIS A 424 -3.03 5.11 17.40
C HIS A 424 -2.36 4.32 18.51
N SER A 425 -2.77 3.07 18.69
CA SER A 425 -2.00 2.10 19.48
C SER A 425 -0.90 1.50 18.60
N PRO A 426 0.38 1.56 19.02
CA PRO A 426 1.46 0.95 18.27
C PRO A 426 1.37 -0.58 18.36
N GLY A 427 0.76 -1.19 17.35
CA GLY A 427 0.83 -2.64 17.14
C GLY A 427 1.70 -2.93 15.92
N CYS A 428 2.77 -3.72 16.10
CA CYS A 428 3.64 -4.30 15.06
C CYS A 428 4.53 -3.34 14.23
N SER A 429 5.69 -3.85 13.83
CA SER A 429 6.64 -3.49 12.73
C SER A 429 6.50 -2.11 12.05
N CYS A 430 6.25 -1.04 12.80
CA CYS A 430 6.03 0.27 12.22
C CYS A 430 7.13 1.25 12.64
N ILE A 431 7.45 2.16 11.74
CA ILE A 431 8.24 3.34 12.02
C ILE A 431 7.27 4.49 12.31
N PHE A 432 7.38 5.08 13.49
CA PHE A 432 6.55 6.21 13.90
C PHE A 432 7.27 7.54 13.69
N ARG A 433 6.62 8.45 13.00
CA ARG A 433 7.06 9.84 12.90
C ARG A 433 6.47 10.64 14.06
N LEU A 434 7.34 11.17 14.90
CA LEU A 434 6.96 11.93 16.10
C LEU A 434 6.89 13.44 15.84
N ALA A 435 7.65 13.93 14.84
CA ALA A 435 7.63 15.34 14.41
C ALA A 435 7.73 15.47 12.90
N GLY A 436 7.35 16.61 12.36
CA GLY A 436 7.49 16.99 10.95
C GLY A 436 8.95 17.14 10.50
N GLY A 437 9.13 17.55 9.24
CA GLY A 437 10.44 17.73 8.62
C GLY A 437 11.08 16.45 8.10
N SER A 438 12.37 16.48 7.82
CA SER A 438 13.14 15.35 7.31
C SER A 438 13.36 14.29 8.39
N LEU A 439 13.41 13.01 7.99
CA LEU A 439 13.78 11.91 8.87
C LEU A 439 15.30 11.78 9.05
N GLY A 440 16.10 12.61 8.36
CA GLY A 440 17.55 12.52 8.30
C GLY A 440 18.06 11.30 7.51
N GLY A 441 19.37 11.15 7.39
CA GLY A 441 19.99 10.10 6.55
C GLY A 441 19.65 8.71 7.04
N LYS A 442 19.99 8.38 8.30
CA LYS A 442 19.68 7.06 8.88
C LYS A 442 18.19 6.76 8.91
N GLY A 443 17.34 7.75 9.26
CA GLY A 443 15.88 7.58 9.30
C GLY A 443 15.30 7.24 7.93
N ARG A 444 15.75 7.91 6.86
CA ARG A 444 15.36 7.61 5.47
C ARG A 444 15.81 6.21 5.05
N GLY A 445 17.05 5.85 5.38
CA GLY A 445 17.61 4.52 5.08
C GLY A 445 16.79 3.40 5.75
N VAL A 446 16.51 3.52 7.04
CA VAL A 446 15.70 2.54 7.79
C VAL A 446 14.26 2.48 7.25
N ALA A 447 13.65 3.61 6.90
CA ALA A 447 12.31 3.65 6.31
C ALA A 447 12.29 2.94 4.94
N PHE A 448 13.29 3.16 4.10
CA PHE A 448 13.44 2.49 2.81
C PHE A 448 13.60 0.97 2.98
N ILE A 449 14.51 0.53 3.88
CA ILE A 449 14.73 -0.90 4.14
C ILE A 449 13.47 -1.55 4.70
N ASN A 450 12.74 -0.89 5.60
CA ASN A 450 11.46 -1.38 6.11
C ASN A 450 10.45 -1.64 5.00
N ASN A 451 10.32 -0.69 4.08
CA ASN A 451 9.44 -0.83 2.91
C ASN A 451 9.91 -1.95 1.97
N LEU A 452 11.23 -2.12 1.81
CA LEU A 452 11.81 -3.16 0.95
C LEU A 452 11.58 -4.57 1.54
N ILE A 453 11.87 -4.77 2.84
CA ILE A 453 11.68 -6.05 3.54
C ILE A 453 10.23 -6.52 3.42
N GLU A 454 9.29 -5.61 3.56
CA GLU A 454 7.86 -5.93 3.49
C GLU A 454 7.36 -6.30 2.09
N ARG A 455 8.13 -5.96 1.04
CA ARG A 455 7.79 -6.26 -0.36
C ARG A 455 8.48 -7.49 -0.92
N VAL A 456 9.60 -7.88 -0.34
CA VAL A 456 10.41 -8.99 -0.85
C VAL A 456 10.06 -10.26 -0.11
N ASN A 457 9.62 -11.27 -0.85
CA ASN A 457 9.57 -12.63 -0.30
C ASN A 457 10.96 -13.26 -0.44
N PHE A 458 11.64 -13.44 0.67
CA PHE A 458 12.99 -14.04 0.69
C PHE A 458 12.99 -15.55 0.46
N GLY A 459 11.83 -16.20 0.39
CA GLY A 459 11.72 -17.65 0.19
C GLY A 459 12.33 -18.49 1.31
N ILE A 460 12.50 -17.91 2.51
CA ILE A 460 13.13 -18.58 3.65
C ILE A 460 12.04 -18.89 4.67
N GLU A 461 11.74 -20.16 4.83
CA GLU A 461 10.76 -20.63 5.83
C GLU A 461 11.33 -20.49 7.24
N ASN A 462 10.48 -20.17 8.21
CA ASN A 462 10.78 -20.06 9.65
C ASN A 462 11.80 -18.98 10.04
N ILE A 463 12.09 -18.02 9.18
CA ILE A 463 12.92 -16.85 9.50
C ILE A 463 12.06 -15.59 9.30
N ASP A 464 11.97 -14.79 10.36
CA ASP A 464 11.25 -13.54 10.39
C ASP A 464 12.24 -12.36 10.34
N ILE A 465 12.25 -11.62 9.23
CA ILE A 465 13.11 -10.45 9.02
C ILE A 465 12.30 -9.19 9.33
N LYS A 466 12.70 -8.44 10.35
CA LYS A 466 11.97 -7.26 10.85
C LYS A 466 12.89 -6.09 11.13
N ILE A 467 12.33 -4.90 10.96
CA ILE A 467 12.89 -3.68 11.59
C ILE A 467 12.33 -3.58 13.02
N PRO A 468 13.17 -3.34 14.04
CA PRO A 468 12.67 -3.11 15.39
C PRO A 468 11.84 -1.84 15.48
N LEU A 469 10.91 -1.79 16.44
CA LEU A 469 10.07 -0.63 16.71
C LEU A 469 10.90 0.64 16.76
N THR A 470 10.60 1.61 15.92
CA THR A 470 11.38 2.82 15.72
C THR A 470 10.48 4.06 15.77
N GLY A 471 10.84 5.04 16.58
CA GLY A 471 10.27 6.39 16.56
C GLY A 471 11.29 7.38 15.99
N ILE A 472 10.85 8.28 15.11
CA ILE A 472 11.73 9.30 14.52
C ILE A 472 11.16 10.68 14.80
N ILE A 473 11.94 11.51 15.47
CA ILE A 473 11.70 12.94 15.64
C ILE A 473 12.29 13.63 14.42
N GLY A 474 11.44 14.19 13.54
CA GLY A 474 11.92 14.90 12.34
C GLY A 474 12.57 16.25 12.66
N THR A 475 13.21 16.81 11.65
CA THR A 475 14.04 18.03 11.79
C THR A 475 13.28 19.27 12.26
N ASP A 476 11.96 19.37 12.00
CA ASP A 476 11.17 20.54 12.45
C ASP A 476 11.20 20.70 13.98
N ALA A 477 11.30 19.60 14.74
CA ALA A 477 11.39 19.64 16.18
C ALA A 477 12.76 20.18 16.67
N PHE A 478 13.81 19.96 15.89
CA PHE A 478 15.11 20.55 16.16
C PHE A 478 15.07 22.08 15.96
N ASP A 479 14.52 22.53 14.84
CA ASP A 479 14.38 23.96 14.54
C ASP A 479 13.54 24.65 15.62
N GLU A 480 12.38 24.09 15.99
CA GLU A 480 11.52 24.61 17.07
C GLU A 480 12.24 24.64 18.43
N PHE A 481 13.06 23.61 18.73
CA PHE A 481 13.83 23.54 19.94
C PHE A 481 14.90 24.63 20.01
N MET A 482 15.63 24.86 18.92
CA MET A 482 16.67 25.90 18.83
C MET A 482 16.07 27.30 18.96
N GLU A 483 15.01 27.60 18.23
CA GLU A 483 14.32 28.88 18.22
C GLU A 483 13.68 29.21 19.59
N THR A 484 12.88 28.27 20.13
CA THR A 484 12.14 28.49 21.40
C THR A 484 13.07 28.76 22.57
N ASN A 485 14.27 28.18 22.58
CA ASN A 485 15.24 28.34 23.67
C ASN A 485 16.35 29.36 23.38
N GLY A 486 16.32 30.04 22.22
CA GLY A 486 17.31 31.06 21.80
C GLY A 486 18.72 30.48 21.77
N LEU A 487 18.90 29.29 21.19
CA LEU A 487 20.18 28.58 21.24
C LEU A 487 21.11 28.90 20.06
N GLU A 488 20.61 29.49 18.97
CA GLU A 488 21.37 29.69 17.75
C GLU A 488 22.62 30.58 17.97
N GLU A 489 22.45 31.78 18.53
CA GLU A 489 23.57 32.67 18.82
C GLU A 489 24.52 32.09 19.88
N PHE A 490 23.96 31.38 20.86
CA PHE A 490 24.73 30.75 21.92
C PHE A 490 25.70 29.69 21.37
N VAL A 491 25.24 28.78 20.50
CA VAL A 491 26.09 27.70 19.95
C VAL A 491 27.17 28.20 19.01
N LEU A 492 26.98 29.36 18.37
CA LEU A 492 27.98 29.98 17.51
C LEU A 492 29.09 30.65 18.33
N SER A 493 28.75 31.25 19.47
CA SER A 493 29.70 31.95 20.34
C SER A 493 30.42 31.01 21.34
N GLU A 494 29.72 30.02 21.87
CA GLU A 494 30.30 29.09 22.86
C GLU A 494 31.06 27.93 22.19
N LYS A 495 32.32 27.70 22.63
CA LYS A 495 33.16 26.61 22.10
C LYS A 495 33.33 25.46 23.11
N ASP A 496 33.01 25.69 24.38
CA ASP A 496 33.08 24.65 25.41
C ASP A 496 31.90 23.70 25.31
N TYR A 497 32.14 22.51 24.76
CA TYR A 497 31.09 21.49 24.54
C TYR A 497 30.38 21.07 25.83
N LYS A 498 31.08 21.12 27.01
CA LYS A 498 30.43 20.81 28.28
C LYS A 498 29.31 21.83 28.59
N LYS A 499 29.59 23.13 28.41
CA LYS A 499 28.58 24.18 28.61
C LYS A 499 27.43 24.06 27.61
N ILE A 500 27.72 23.67 26.38
CA ILE A 500 26.68 23.41 25.37
C ILE A 500 25.77 22.29 25.82
N ARG A 501 26.33 21.16 26.26
CA ARG A 501 25.54 20.01 26.81
C ARG A 501 24.67 20.43 28.01
N GLU A 502 25.22 21.19 28.95
CA GLU A 502 24.49 21.71 30.13
C GLU A 502 23.32 22.62 29.69
N ARG A 503 23.57 23.53 28.77
CA ARG A 503 22.53 24.44 28.26
C ARG A 503 21.42 23.71 27.54
N PHE A 504 21.75 22.74 26.65
CA PHE A 504 20.77 21.95 25.92
C PHE A 504 19.92 21.08 26.84
N THR A 505 20.55 20.42 27.82
CA THR A 505 19.80 19.55 28.76
C THR A 505 18.88 20.33 29.69
N SER A 506 19.24 21.58 30.05
CA SER A 506 18.38 22.47 30.85
C SER A 506 17.25 23.11 30.02
N SER A 507 17.35 23.13 28.69
CA SER A 507 16.34 23.68 27.79
C SER A 507 15.11 22.77 27.68
N ARG A 508 13.95 23.34 27.29
CA ARG A 508 12.68 22.60 27.19
C ARG A 508 12.46 22.11 25.78
N LEU A 509 12.06 20.87 25.66
CA LEU A 509 11.56 20.35 24.37
C LEU A 509 10.17 20.96 24.04
N PRO A 510 9.81 21.06 22.75
CA PRO A 510 8.46 21.47 22.36
C PRO A 510 7.38 20.59 22.99
N ALA A 511 6.34 21.21 23.57
CA ALA A 511 5.30 20.48 24.31
C ALA A 511 4.59 19.39 23.49
N GLY A 512 4.43 19.60 22.17
CA GLY A 512 3.87 18.61 21.27
C GLY A 512 4.72 17.35 21.15
N ILE A 513 6.04 17.51 21.19
CA ILE A 513 7.00 16.39 21.12
C ILE A 513 7.03 15.63 22.45
N GLU A 514 7.01 16.33 23.60
CA GLU A 514 7.01 15.68 24.91
C GLU A 514 5.81 14.73 25.07
N LYS A 515 4.60 15.14 24.62
CA LYS A 515 3.41 14.28 24.66
C LYS A 515 3.62 13.01 23.82
N LYS A 516 4.12 13.15 22.60
CA LYS A 516 4.36 12.01 21.68
C LYS A 516 5.49 11.09 22.21
N LEU A 517 6.56 11.64 22.79
CA LEU A 517 7.62 10.85 23.44
C LEU A 517 7.08 10.08 24.64
N MET A 518 6.25 10.71 25.48
CA MET A 518 5.60 10.03 26.61
C MET A 518 4.74 8.87 26.15
N LYS A 519 3.98 9.05 25.06
CA LYS A 519 3.19 7.99 24.46
C LYS A 519 4.08 6.87 23.92
N PHE A 520 5.13 7.21 23.18
CA PHE A 520 6.04 6.24 22.59
C PHE A 520 6.74 5.40 23.66
N ILE A 521 7.31 6.02 24.72
CA ILE A 521 8.03 5.30 25.76
C ILE A 521 7.15 4.32 26.56
N ARG A 522 5.84 4.60 26.67
CA ARG A 522 4.87 3.68 27.29
C ARG A 522 4.69 2.39 26.49
N THR A 523 4.92 2.42 25.19
CA THR A 523 4.71 1.27 24.30
C THR A 523 5.96 0.44 24.09
N VAL A 524 7.14 0.96 24.49
CA VAL A 524 8.41 0.26 24.31
C VAL A 524 8.81 -0.48 25.57
N ASP A 525 8.87 -1.79 25.47
CA ASP A 525 9.41 -2.65 26.52
C ASP A 525 10.87 -2.96 26.25
N GLY A 526 11.73 -2.79 27.28
CA GLY A 526 13.17 -3.08 27.24
C GLY A 526 14.01 -1.92 26.69
N PRO A 527 15.30 -2.16 26.51
CA PRO A 527 16.27 -1.13 26.16
C PRO A 527 15.98 -0.44 24.82
N ILE A 528 16.38 0.83 24.74
CA ILE A 528 16.27 1.66 23.55
C ILE A 528 17.60 2.29 23.18
N ALA A 529 17.83 2.48 21.89
CA ALA A 529 18.93 3.25 21.33
C ALA A 529 18.38 4.59 20.84
N VAL A 530 18.93 5.70 21.30
CA VAL A 530 18.66 7.06 20.83
C VAL A 530 19.84 7.48 19.96
N ARG A 531 19.57 7.68 18.67
CA ARG A 531 20.61 7.84 17.65
C ARG A 531 20.39 9.12 16.86
N SER A 532 21.49 9.76 16.48
CA SER A 532 21.48 10.84 15.49
C SER A 532 20.96 10.36 14.13
N SER A 533 20.33 11.27 13.41
CA SER A 533 19.95 11.12 12.01
C SER A 533 20.03 12.49 11.35
N GLY A 534 21.23 13.02 11.19
CA GLY A 534 21.48 14.31 10.56
C GLY A 534 21.15 14.30 9.07
N LEU A 535 21.00 15.47 8.47
CA LEU A 535 20.72 15.58 7.03
C LEU A 535 21.90 15.09 6.20
N PHE A 536 23.12 15.35 6.66
CA PHE A 536 24.34 14.95 5.97
C PHE A 536 24.81 13.52 6.33
N GLU A 537 24.21 12.89 7.34
CA GLU A 537 24.51 11.48 7.65
C GLU A 537 24.08 10.55 6.50
N ASP A 538 24.90 9.54 6.24
CA ASP A 538 24.72 8.54 5.17
C ASP A 538 24.76 9.12 3.73
N MET A 539 25.43 10.25 3.53
CA MET A 539 25.74 10.73 2.18
C MET A 539 26.77 9.83 1.49
N LEU A 540 26.52 9.47 0.23
CA LEU A 540 27.38 8.53 -0.52
C LEU A 540 28.80 9.06 -0.77
N MET A 541 28.96 10.38 -0.92
CA MET A 541 30.22 10.99 -1.30
C MET A 541 31.07 11.42 -0.10
N GLN A 542 30.45 11.69 1.04
CA GLN A 542 31.11 12.20 2.24
C GLN A 542 30.42 11.64 3.49
N PRO A 543 30.85 10.44 3.97
CA PRO A 543 30.17 9.79 5.06
C PRO A 543 30.46 10.48 6.41
N PHE A 544 29.40 10.85 7.14
CA PHE A 544 29.45 11.39 8.50
C PHE A 544 29.41 10.27 9.57
N ALA A 545 29.85 9.06 9.25
CA ALA A 545 29.79 7.93 10.17
C ALA A 545 30.60 8.17 11.44
N GLY A 546 29.97 7.98 12.60
CA GLY A 546 30.60 8.10 13.90
C GLY A 546 30.99 9.54 14.31
N ILE A 547 30.43 10.57 13.67
CA ILE A 547 30.63 11.98 14.03
C ILE A 547 29.73 12.38 15.21
N TYR A 548 28.46 11.95 15.16
CA TYR A 548 27.46 12.25 16.18
C TYR A 548 27.32 11.10 17.18
N GLU A 549 26.72 11.42 18.34
CA GLU A 549 26.59 10.53 19.47
C GLU A 549 25.40 9.54 19.32
N THR A 550 25.50 8.42 20.03
CA THR A 550 24.43 7.43 20.19
C THR A 550 24.33 7.05 21.66
N TYR A 551 23.11 7.09 22.20
CA TYR A 551 22.87 6.73 23.61
C TYR A 551 22.04 5.47 23.73
N PHE A 552 22.49 4.48 24.49
CA PHE A 552 21.71 3.31 24.84
C PHE A 552 21.12 3.51 26.23
N LEU A 553 19.80 3.40 26.35
CA LEU A 553 19.08 3.53 27.60
C LEU A 553 18.55 2.17 28.03
N PRO A 554 18.81 1.72 29.28
CA PRO A 554 18.29 0.45 29.80
C PRO A 554 16.75 0.40 29.79
N ASN A 555 16.11 1.57 29.97
CA ASN A 555 14.64 1.71 29.99
C ASN A 555 13.98 0.74 31.00
N SER A 556 14.66 0.44 32.10
CA SER A 556 14.31 -0.57 33.11
C SER A 556 13.66 0.00 34.38
N ALA A 557 13.72 1.34 34.57
CA ALA A 557 13.09 1.97 35.72
C ALA A 557 11.58 1.72 35.77
N LYS A 558 11.07 1.40 36.98
CA LYS A 558 9.63 1.16 37.19
C LYS A 558 8.80 2.43 36.99
N ASP A 559 9.38 3.60 37.38
CA ASP A 559 8.74 4.90 37.19
C ASP A 559 8.88 5.35 35.73
N ILE A 560 7.75 5.47 35.05
CA ILE A 560 7.69 5.94 33.67
C ILE A 560 8.22 7.37 33.51
N LYS A 561 8.13 8.20 34.55
CA LYS A 561 8.67 9.56 34.53
C LYS A 561 10.19 9.55 34.45
N LYS A 562 10.85 8.70 35.25
CA LYS A 562 12.30 8.53 35.16
C LYS A 562 12.76 8.06 33.77
N ARG A 563 12.06 7.08 33.19
CA ARG A 563 12.32 6.62 31.82
C ARG A 563 12.17 7.74 30.81
N PHE A 564 11.15 8.56 30.95
CA PHE A 564 10.88 9.71 30.10
C PHE A 564 11.97 10.80 30.23
N ASP A 565 12.39 11.11 31.46
CA ASP A 565 13.44 12.10 31.72
C ASP A 565 14.78 11.66 31.12
N GLN A 566 15.11 10.38 31.21
CA GLN A 566 16.29 9.80 30.56
C GLN A 566 16.21 9.92 29.04
N LEU A 567 15.06 9.60 28.43
CA LEU A 567 14.84 9.70 27.00
C LEU A 567 14.98 11.14 26.51
N THR A 568 14.32 12.08 27.17
CA THR A 568 14.38 13.49 26.79
C THR A 568 15.78 14.08 26.94
N THR A 569 16.51 13.67 27.97
CA THR A 569 17.92 14.04 28.16
C THR A 569 18.79 13.52 27.01
N ALA A 570 18.63 12.25 26.63
CA ALA A 570 19.38 11.68 25.51
C ALA A 570 19.07 12.40 24.18
N VAL A 571 17.80 12.75 23.91
CA VAL A 571 17.41 13.51 22.71
C VAL A 571 18.11 14.87 22.68
N LYS A 572 18.15 15.60 23.79
CA LYS A 572 18.81 16.90 23.91
C LYS A 572 20.31 16.80 23.73
N LEU A 573 20.94 15.72 24.24
CA LEU A 573 22.36 15.45 24.05
C LEU A 573 22.68 15.12 22.58
N ILE A 574 21.83 14.39 21.89
CA ILE A 574 21.97 14.17 20.45
C ILE A 574 21.93 15.52 19.70
N TYR A 575 21.01 16.41 20.04
CA TYR A 575 20.99 17.76 19.44
C TYR A 575 22.28 18.53 19.72
N ALA A 576 22.81 18.46 20.95
CA ALA A 576 24.05 19.10 21.31
C ALA A 576 25.26 18.54 20.54
N SER A 577 25.22 17.25 20.13
CA SER A 577 26.37 16.56 19.49
C SER A 577 26.77 17.18 18.13
N ILE A 578 25.87 17.90 17.45
CA ILE A 578 26.18 18.71 16.26
C ILE A 578 27.33 19.69 16.55
N TYR A 579 27.34 20.25 17.75
CA TYR A 579 28.28 21.31 18.15
C TYR A 579 29.51 20.76 18.92
N SER A 580 29.71 19.44 18.91
CA SER A 580 30.91 18.81 19.48
C SER A 580 32.18 19.25 18.73
N LEU A 581 33.32 19.18 19.41
CA LEU A 581 34.61 19.52 18.78
C LEU A 581 34.87 18.65 17.54
N LYS A 582 34.50 17.38 17.58
CA LYS A 582 34.67 16.42 16.50
C LYS A 582 33.80 16.83 15.29
N ALA A 583 32.53 17.17 15.51
CA ALA A 583 31.62 17.59 14.45
C ALA A 583 32.07 18.93 13.82
N ARG A 584 32.40 19.95 14.66
CA ARG A 584 32.89 21.25 14.17
C ARG A 584 34.16 21.12 13.33
N SER A 585 35.11 20.29 13.75
CA SER A 585 36.34 20.05 13.00
C SER A 585 36.06 19.37 11.67
N TYR A 586 35.07 18.48 11.62
CA TYR A 586 34.70 17.76 10.41
C TYR A 586 34.00 18.69 9.41
N PHE A 587 33.04 19.51 9.87
CA PHE A 587 32.37 20.53 9.03
C PHE A 587 33.38 21.51 8.44
N SER A 588 34.29 22.04 9.27
CA SER A 588 35.34 22.92 8.80
C SER A 588 36.25 22.28 7.75
N ALA A 589 36.60 21.00 7.91
CA ALA A 589 37.41 20.27 6.93
C ALA A 589 36.71 20.07 5.56
N LEU A 590 35.38 20.05 5.55
CA LEU A 590 34.57 19.88 4.32
C LEU A 590 34.09 21.22 3.73
N ASN A 591 34.39 22.35 4.37
CA ASN A 591 33.87 23.69 4.02
C ASN A 591 32.32 23.74 4.02
N TYR A 592 31.68 23.07 4.96
CA TYR A 592 30.24 23.19 5.24
C TYR A 592 30.01 24.13 6.43
N GLU A 593 28.91 24.88 6.35
CA GLU A 593 28.44 25.69 7.48
C GLU A 593 27.65 24.79 8.45
N ILE A 594 27.94 24.90 9.76
CA ILE A 594 27.30 24.07 10.78
C ILE A 594 25.80 24.37 10.92
N GLU A 595 25.36 25.57 10.52
CA GLU A 595 23.98 26.01 10.48
C GLU A 595 23.14 25.27 9.41
N GLU A 596 23.80 24.67 8.42
CA GLU A 596 23.12 23.90 7.38
C GLU A 596 22.69 22.51 7.87
N GLU A 597 23.30 22.01 8.98
CA GLU A 597 22.94 20.72 9.54
C GLU A 597 21.69 20.83 10.41
N LYS A 598 20.75 19.93 10.17
CA LYS A 598 19.56 19.75 10.97
C LYS A 598 19.47 18.32 11.47
N MET A 599 19.15 18.19 12.75
CA MET A 599 19.17 16.89 13.42
C MET A 599 17.77 16.32 13.58
N ALA A 600 17.49 15.20 12.90
CA ALA A 600 16.46 14.28 13.31
C ALA A 600 17.01 13.28 14.33
N VAL A 601 16.15 12.75 15.19
CA VAL A 601 16.55 11.77 16.22
C VAL A 601 15.76 10.49 16.03
N MET A 602 16.46 9.37 15.94
CA MET A 602 15.88 8.03 15.83
C MET A 602 15.93 7.32 17.18
N ILE A 603 14.76 6.90 17.68
CA ILE A 603 14.59 6.16 18.93
C ILE A 603 14.18 4.73 18.54
N GLN A 604 15.05 3.76 18.80
CA GLN A 604 14.87 2.41 18.30
C GLN A 604 14.95 1.38 19.42
N LYS A 605 14.01 0.45 19.49
CA LYS A 605 14.05 -0.68 20.42
C LYS A 605 15.28 -1.53 20.13
N VAL A 606 16.09 -1.82 21.16
CA VAL A 606 17.23 -2.73 21.03
C VAL A 606 16.71 -4.17 20.90
N VAL A 607 17.24 -4.90 19.92
CA VAL A 607 16.94 -6.31 19.71
C VAL A 607 17.77 -7.16 20.66
N GLY A 608 17.13 -8.10 21.36
CA GLY A 608 17.79 -8.98 22.31
C GLY A 608 16.83 -9.66 23.27
N ARG A 609 17.38 -10.32 24.26
CA ARG A 609 16.65 -10.97 25.35
C ARG A 609 17.27 -10.64 26.69
N LYS A 610 16.45 -10.70 27.72
CA LYS A 610 16.90 -10.54 29.09
C LYS A 610 17.47 -11.87 29.61
N PHE A 611 18.71 -11.82 30.12
CA PHE A 611 19.40 -12.92 30.75
C PHE A 611 19.88 -12.45 32.14
N GLY A 612 19.17 -12.87 33.17
CA GLY A 612 19.44 -12.34 34.53
C GLY A 612 19.20 -10.83 34.58
N SER A 613 20.26 -10.09 34.87
CA SER A 613 20.28 -8.62 34.91
C SER A 613 20.82 -7.97 33.63
N TYR A 614 21.16 -8.76 32.63
CA TYR A 614 21.72 -8.28 31.37
C TYR A 614 20.73 -8.44 30.21
N PHE A 615 20.88 -7.58 29.20
CA PHE A 615 20.11 -7.64 27.99
C PHE A 615 21.04 -7.61 26.78
N TYR A 616 20.93 -8.64 25.91
CA TYR A 616 21.74 -8.76 24.70
C TYR A 616 21.12 -9.72 23.71
N PRO A 617 21.40 -9.56 22.39
CA PRO A 617 21.06 -10.55 21.37
C PRO A 617 22.02 -11.74 21.41
N HIS A 618 21.63 -12.88 20.86
CA HIS A 618 22.55 -14.02 20.75
C HIS A 618 23.73 -13.69 19.82
N ILE A 619 23.43 -13.08 18.67
CA ILE A 619 24.41 -12.70 17.65
C ILE A 619 24.08 -11.29 17.14
N SER A 620 25.11 -10.52 16.89
CA SER A 620 25.08 -9.26 16.14
C SER A 620 26.10 -9.30 15.03
N GLY A 621 25.90 -8.50 13.98
CA GLY A 621 26.87 -8.45 12.91
C GLY A 621 26.55 -7.49 11.79
N VAL A 622 27.42 -7.47 10.79
CA VAL A 622 27.29 -6.70 9.56
C VAL A 622 27.52 -7.62 8.38
N ALA A 623 26.62 -7.62 7.44
CA ALA A 623 26.76 -8.32 6.18
C ALA A 623 26.86 -7.28 5.04
N GLN A 624 27.83 -7.47 4.14
CA GLN A 624 28.06 -6.63 2.97
C GLN A 624 27.98 -7.47 1.71
N SER A 625 27.28 -6.99 0.70
CA SER A 625 27.15 -7.64 -0.59
C SER A 625 28.45 -7.63 -1.40
N ARG A 626 29.41 -6.79 -1.05
CA ARG A 626 30.72 -6.69 -1.70
C ARG A 626 31.84 -6.82 -0.67
N ASN A 627 32.77 -7.75 -0.94
CA ASN A 627 34.01 -7.91 -0.19
C ASN A 627 35.12 -7.13 -0.90
N HIS A 628 35.63 -6.08 -0.25
CA HIS A 628 36.72 -5.26 -0.82
C HIS A 628 38.09 -5.92 -0.73
N TYR A 629 38.22 -6.95 0.10
CA TYR A 629 39.49 -7.68 0.34
C TYR A 629 39.26 -9.19 0.27
N PRO A 630 38.85 -9.71 -0.94
CA PRO A 630 38.64 -11.14 -1.09
C PRO A 630 39.93 -11.92 -0.94
N VAL A 631 39.85 -13.07 -0.30
CA VAL A 631 40.99 -13.98 -0.07
C VAL A 631 40.77 -15.30 -0.82
N SER A 632 41.88 -15.97 -1.20
CA SER A 632 41.84 -17.23 -1.93
C SER A 632 41.04 -17.09 -3.24
N TYR A 633 40.08 -17.99 -3.52
CA TYR A 633 39.25 -17.98 -4.71
C TYR A 633 37.95 -17.17 -4.61
N LEU A 634 37.79 -16.42 -3.54
CA LEU A 634 36.61 -15.57 -3.34
C LEU A 634 36.63 -14.39 -4.31
N LEU A 635 35.45 -14.02 -4.80
CA LEU A 635 35.24 -12.84 -5.61
C LEU A 635 34.65 -11.68 -4.77
N PRO A 636 34.86 -10.41 -5.15
CA PRO A 636 34.29 -9.28 -4.46
C PRO A 636 32.77 -9.37 -4.26
N GLU A 637 32.05 -9.88 -5.24
CA GLU A 637 30.58 -10.03 -5.26
C GLU A 637 30.05 -11.20 -4.42
N ASP A 638 30.92 -12.07 -3.89
CA ASP A 638 30.52 -13.15 -2.98
C ASP A 638 30.15 -12.61 -1.58
N GLY A 639 30.47 -11.35 -1.31
CA GLY A 639 30.16 -10.67 -0.07
C GLY A 639 31.03 -11.09 1.12
N ILE A 640 30.79 -10.43 2.24
CA ILE A 640 31.43 -10.74 3.53
C ILE A 640 30.45 -10.51 4.68
N THR A 641 30.51 -11.37 5.68
CA THR A 641 29.77 -11.21 6.92
C THR A 641 30.71 -11.23 8.11
N VAL A 642 30.49 -10.29 9.03
CA VAL A 642 31.25 -10.15 10.29
C VAL A 642 30.26 -10.25 11.43
N ILE A 643 30.46 -11.20 12.35
CA ILE A 643 29.54 -11.46 13.47
C ILE A 643 30.25 -11.59 14.78
N ALA A 644 29.55 -11.30 15.87
CA ALA A 644 29.97 -11.53 17.23
C ALA A 644 28.80 -11.91 18.13
N ALA A 645 29.04 -12.57 19.22
CA ALA A 645 28.05 -12.80 20.27
C ALA A 645 27.77 -11.50 21.04
N GLY A 646 26.52 -11.29 21.48
CA GLY A 646 26.15 -10.08 22.23
C GLY A 646 25.84 -8.87 21.34
N LEU A 647 25.94 -7.66 21.90
CA LEU A 647 25.64 -6.40 21.20
C LEU A 647 26.65 -6.10 20.09
N GLY A 648 26.15 -5.44 19.03
CA GLY A 648 26.92 -5.06 17.86
C GLY A 648 28.11 -4.13 18.11
N ALA A 649 28.20 -3.52 19.27
CA ALA A 649 29.36 -2.72 19.69
C ALA A 649 30.68 -3.48 19.52
N TYR A 650 30.69 -4.79 19.74
CA TYR A 650 31.88 -5.62 19.57
C TYR A 650 32.39 -5.58 18.12
N VAL A 651 31.52 -5.61 17.17
CA VAL A 651 31.87 -5.53 15.73
C VAL A 651 32.24 -4.10 15.34
N VAL A 652 31.51 -3.11 15.83
CA VAL A 652 31.69 -1.69 15.48
C VAL A 652 33.00 -1.12 16.06
N ASN A 653 33.36 -1.51 17.29
CA ASN A 653 34.61 -1.06 17.95
C ASN A 653 35.86 -1.67 17.32
N GLY A 654 35.71 -2.65 16.40
CA GLY A 654 36.82 -3.29 15.75
C GLY A 654 37.48 -4.40 16.57
N ASP A 655 36.76 -4.92 17.56
CA ASP A 655 37.19 -6.09 18.31
C ASP A 655 37.30 -7.32 17.40
N THR A 656 38.06 -8.33 17.78
CA THR A 656 38.29 -9.52 16.97
C THR A 656 37.03 -10.30 16.76
N SER A 657 36.43 -10.16 15.57
CA SER A 657 35.13 -10.69 15.22
C SER A 657 35.23 -11.87 14.22
N PHE A 658 34.26 -12.78 14.25
CA PHE A 658 34.23 -13.90 13.30
C PHE A 658 33.80 -13.40 11.92
N ARG A 659 34.62 -13.73 10.89
CA ARG A 659 34.42 -13.31 9.51
C ARG A 659 34.24 -14.53 8.60
N PHE A 660 33.25 -14.50 7.74
CA PHE A 660 33.02 -15.57 6.76
C PHE A 660 32.39 -15.02 5.48
N CYS A 661 32.53 -15.81 4.39
CA CYS A 661 31.84 -15.53 3.15
C CYS A 661 30.45 -16.17 3.16
N PRO A 662 29.34 -15.40 2.97
CA PRO A 662 27.98 -15.97 2.97
C PRO A 662 27.75 -17.05 1.92
N LYS A 663 28.39 -16.93 0.76
CA LYS A 663 28.29 -17.91 -0.33
C LYS A 663 29.00 -19.23 0.00
N TYR A 664 30.07 -19.17 0.82
CA TYR A 664 30.88 -20.31 1.22
C TYR A 664 31.04 -20.36 2.75
N PRO A 665 29.97 -20.57 3.52
CA PRO A 665 29.98 -20.39 4.98
C PRO A 665 30.82 -21.42 5.72
N LYS A 666 31.18 -22.54 5.09
CA LYS A 666 32.04 -23.59 5.66
C LYS A 666 33.51 -23.46 5.28
N MET A 667 33.87 -22.41 4.53
CA MET A 667 35.24 -22.17 4.13
C MET A 667 36.03 -21.57 5.30
N ASP A 668 37.06 -22.25 5.73
CA ASP A 668 37.99 -21.73 6.73
C ASP A 668 38.88 -20.67 6.09
N LEU A 669 38.68 -19.41 6.49
CA LEU A 669 39.49 -18.26 6.02
C LEU A 669 40.81 -18.14 6.72
N VAL A 670 40.95 -18.79 7.88
CA VAL A 670 42.13 -18.70 8.76
C VAL A 670 42.41 -20.06 9.43
N SER A 671 43.66 -20.28 9.88
CA SER A 671 44.04 -21.53 10.58
C SER A 671 43.33 -21.69 11.93
N ASN A 672 43.18 -22.94 12.39
CA ASN A 672 42.60 -23.25 13.73
C ASN A 672 43.30 -22.50 14.85
N ARG A 673 44.65 -22.43 14.83
CA ARG A 673 45.43 -21.71 15.81
C ARG A 673 45.13 -20.21 15.83
N TYR A 674 44.93 -19.60 14.67
CA TYR A 674 44.52 -18.20 14.59
C TYR A 674 43.09 -18.00 15.13
N GLN A 675 42.13 -18.90 14.81
CA GLN A 675 40.76 -18.84 15.33
C GLN A 675 40.74 -18.93 16.87
N ILE A 676 41.51 -19.82 17.46
CA ILE A 676 41.59 -19.99 18.92
C ILE A 676 42.12 -18.71 19.56
N ASN A 677 43.27 -18.21 19.07
CA ASN A 677 43.96 -17.05 19.66
C ASN A 677 43.13 -15.75 19.50
N ASN A 678 42.23 -15.71 18.53
CA ASN A 678 41.40 -14.56 18.23
C ASN A 678 39.89 -14.85 18.48
N SER A 679 39.58 -15.84 19.32
CA SER A 679 38.20 -16.12 19.71
C SER A 679 37.66 -15.03 20.65
N GLN A 680 36.37 -14.84 20.64
CA GLN A 680 35.72 -13.86 21.53
C GLN A 680 35.72 -14.33 22.99
N HIS A 681 36.26 -13.54 23.91
CA HIS A 681 36.37 -13.87 25.35
C HIS A 681 35.30 -13.18 26.20
N TYR A 682 34.72 -12.10 25.73
CA TYR A 682 33.62 -11.36 26.37
C TYR A 682 32.63 -10.84 25.32
N LEU A 683 31.45 -10.47 25.77
CA LEU A 683 30.47 -9.81 24.94
C LEU A 683 29.98 -8.53 25.60
N TYR A 684 29.51 -7.60 24.80
CA TYR A 684 28.83 -6.42 25.33
C TYR A 684 27.36 -6.74 25.58
N ALA A 685 26.85 -6.32 26.72
CA ALA A 685 25.48 -6.41 27.16
C ALA A 685 25.00 -5.07 27.74
N ILE A 686 23.72 -4.81 27.77
CA ILE A 686 23.16 -3.68 28.52
C ILE A 686 22.88 -4.14 29.95
N ASP A 687 23.41 -3.43 30.94
CA ASP A 687 23.12 -3.66 32.36
C ASP A 687 21.75 -3.04 32.70
N LEU A 688 20.82 -3.89 33.17
CA LEU A 688 19.48 -3.48 33.56
C LEU A 688 19.34 -3.15 35.05
N LYS A 689 20.42 -3.34 35.87
CA LYS A 689 20.36 -3.08 37.29
C LYS A 689 20.43 -1.60 37.62
N ASN A 690 21.11 -0.83 36.76
CA ASN A 690 21.29 0.59 36.99
C ASN A 690 20.06 1.38 36.51
N GLU A 691 19.15 1.70 37.43
CA GLU A 691 17.93 2.47 37.14
C GLU A 691 18.21 3.98 36.96
N GLU A 692 19.35 4.49 37.40
CA GLU A 692 19.77 5.89 37.30
C GLU A 692 21.19 5.99 36.72
N PRO A 693 21.36 5.63 35.45
CA PRO A 693 22.65 5.69 34.81
C PRO A 693 23.12 7.15 34.61
N ASP A 694 24.39 7.41 34.74
CA ASP A 694 24.97 8.71 34.40
C ASP A 694 25.13 8.88 32.88
N ILE A 695 24.09 9.42 32.24
CA ILE A 695 24.07 9.66 30.80
C ILE A 695 25.17 10.64 30.35
N PHE A 696 25.68 11.47 31.27
CA PHE A 696 26.74 12.43 30.97
C PHE A 696 28.15 11.80 30.90
N SER A 697 28.31 10.57 31.37
CA SER A 697 29.62 9.88 31.35
C SER A 697 30.04 9.39 29.97
N GLY A 698 29.15 9.50 28.94
CA GLY A 698 29.44 9.17 27.55
C GLY A 698 28.51 8.12 26.96
N GLU A 699 28.73 7.74 25.70
CA GLU A 699 27.84 6.87 24.92
C GLU A 699 27.70 5.46 25.52
N ASN A 700 28.71 4.93 26.19
CA ASN A 700 28.79 3.54 26.64
C ASN A 700 28.44 3.34 28.13
N PHE A 701 27.79 4.31 28.76
CA PHE A 701 27.55 4.31 30.22
C PHE A 701 26.72 3.11 30.73
N CYS A 702 25.96 2.44 29.89
CA CYS A 702 25.17 1.28 30.28
C CYS A 702 25.71 -0.05 29.76
N TYR A 703 26.87 -0.06 29.11
CA TYR A 703 27.46 -1.30 28.63
C TYR A 703 28.19 -2.03 29.75
N ALA A 704 27.95 -3.34 29.84
CA ALA A 704 28.72 -4.27 30.62
C ALA A 704 29.52 -5.19 29.70
N GLN A 705 30.78 -5.40 29.99
CA GLN A 705 31.57 -6.47 29.37
C GLN A 705 31.32 -7.76 30.15
N LEU A 706 30.58 -8.68 29.56
CA LEU A 706 30.20 -9.94 30.16
C LEU A 706 31.14 -11.05 29.65
N PRO A 707 31.90 -11.72 30.55
CA PRO A 707 32.71 -12.85 30.14
C PRO A 707 31.86 -13.98 29.50
N VAL A 708 32.41 -14.67 28.49
CA VAL A 708 31.71 -15.76 27.80
C VAL A 708 31.27 -16.86 28.76
N ASP A 709 32.07 -17.15 29.80
CA ASP A 709 31.74 -18.13 30.83
C ASP A 709 30.51 -17.77 31.67
N GLU A 710 30.25 -16.49 31.90
CA GLU A 710 29.05 -16.01 32.56
C GLU A 710 27.84 -16.11 31.62
N ALA A 711 27.99 -15.71 30.36
CA ALA A 711 26.98 -15.87 29.35
C ALA A 711 26.61 -17.35 29.09
N LYS A 712 27.58 -18.27 29.23
CA LYS A 712 27.33 -19.72 29.17
C LYS A 712 26.37 -20.16 30.28
N LYS A 713 26.50 -19.64 31.50
CA LYS A 713 25.60 -19.95 32.63
C LYS A 713 24.16 -19.48 32.36
N HIS A 714 23.98 -18.44 31.56
CA HIS A 714 22.65 -17.99 31.11
C HIS A 714 21.98 -18.88 30.05
N GLY A 715 22.69 -19.88 29.52
CA GLY A 715 22.22 -20.78 28.47
C GLY A 715 22.16 -20.13 27.08
N SER A 716 22.54 -18.87 26.93
CA SER A 716 22.49 -18.11 25.67
C SER A 716 23.52 -18.57 24.63
N MET A 717 24.59 -19.25 25.10
CA MET A 717 25.73 -19.67 24.26
C MET A 717 25.63 -21.08 23.73
N LYS A 718 24.61 -21.87 24.07
CA LYS A 718 24.53 -23.31 23.77
C LYS A 718 24.82 -23.65 22.30
N ASN A 719 24.42 -22.81 21.38
CA ASN A 719 24.57 -23.05 19.91
C ASN A 719 25.69 -22.19 19.30
N LEU A 720 26.44 -21.43 20.11
CA LEU A 720 27.46 -20.50 19.63
C LEU A 720 28.87 -20.89 20.08
N LEU A 721 28.98 -21.83 21.03
CA LEU A 721 30.27 -22.29 21.53
C LEU A 721 30.81 -23.38 20.61
N SER A 722 32.15 -23.37 20.52
CA SER A 722 32.95 -24.45 19.94
C SER A 722 34.05 -24.82 20.92
N TYR A 723 34.50 -26.05 20.89
CA TYR A 723 35.68 -26.48 21.63
C TYR A 723 36.78 -26.96 20.70
N TYR A 724 37.99 -26.77 21.10
CA TYR A 724 39.16 -27.24 20.37
C TYR A 724 39.63 -28.57 20.96
N ASP A 725 39.78 -29.60 20.14
CA ASP A 725 40.38 -30.87 20.54
C ASP A 725 41.85 -30.89 20.13
N HIS A 726 42.70 -30.94 21.16
CA HIS A 726 44.14 -30.96 20.99
C HIS A 726 44.69 -32.23 20.33
N ASN A 727 43.94 -33.34 20.38
CA ASN A 727 44.37 -34.61 19.81
C ASN A 727 44.18 -34.61 18.28
N ASP A 728 43.11 -34.02 17.82
CA ASP A 728 42.74 -34.01 16.40
C ASP A 728 43.15 -32.71 15.68
N ASP A 729 43.66 -31.71 16.44
CA ASP A 729 43.91 -30.35 15.96
C ASP A 729 42.69 -29.75 15.22
N ARG A 730 41.50 -29.92 15.82
CA ARG A 730 40.23 -29.48 15.20
C ARG A 730 39.34 -28.74 16.18
N ILE A 731 38.55 -27.82 15.62
CA ILE A 731 37.50 -27.10 16.31
C ILE A 731 36.15 -27.79 16.02
N TYR A 732 35.47 -28.20 17.09
CA TYR A 732 34.13 -28.84 17.01
C TYR A 732 33.05 -27.93 17.58
N PRO A 733 31.85 -27.94 16.98
CA PRO A 733 30.73 -27.18 17.51
C PRO A 733 30.23 -27.78 18.84
N GLY A 734 29.83 -26.92 19.76
CA GLY A 734 29.27 -27.32 21.07
C GLY A 734 30.22 -27.16 22.23
N VAL A 735 29.90 -27.81 23.35
CA VAL A 735 30.64 -27.79 24.59
C VAL A 735 31.24 -29.17 24.79
N SER A 736 32.52 -29.25 25.11
CA SER A 736 33.17 -30.52 25.44
C SER A 736 32.50 -31.16 26.68
N GLU A 737 32.19 -32.46 26.60
CA GLU A 737 31.70 -33.23 27.77
C GLU A 737 32.77 -33.49 28.82
N LYS A 738 34.02 -33.17 28.51
CA LYS A 738 35.18 -33.42 29.40
C LYS A 738 35.63 -32.19 30.24
N GLY A 739 34.77 -31.16 30.35
CA GLY A 739 34.99 -30.01 31.21
C GLY A 739 35.24 -28.71 30.49
#